data_24ae3141f88db3c265913143b244e9fe
#
_entry.id   24ae3141f88db3c265913143b244e9fe
#
_cell.length_a   1.000
_cell.length_b   1.000
_cell.length_c   1.000
_cell.angle_alpha   90.00
_cell.angle_beta   90.00
_cell.angle_gamma   90.00
#
_symmetry.space_group_name_H-M   'P 1'
#
loop_
_entity.id
_entity.type
_entity.pdbx_description
1 polymer ?
#
loop_
_entity_poly.entity_id
_entity_poly.type
_entity_poly.pdbx_seq_one_letter_code
_entity_poly.pdbx_strand_id
1 'polypeptide(L)'
;MSLIADLKQRKLVQWAVAYVAAAFALLQGVDIVAQRFGWPDSVERILIIVAFVGFFVTLLLAWYHGERDAQKVSGTELLLLALLLAIGGGFLWKFAPKAPAPVIVAAPATPASAAATAVSDSKSIAVLPFENLSGDKDNEYFASGMQDMILTKLAAISDLKVISRTSTEKYASHPDNLKTIAQQLGVATILEGSVQKSGNSVLINVQLIDAASDNHLWAEAYPRTLENIFGVEGEVAQKVADALKARLTPTETTQMANVPTQNAEAYDLYLRALAFSNHANDQYGLTRVLMPQAIDLLNQAIAKDPKFALAAALLGRAHMYMYFFAPDRTDVRLKAAKDAADRALALQPQLGEAHFARTFYWYWGFRDYARAQQELDLARKSMPHSYDVEEISAAIARRQGKWDQTLQGLRRAQQFDPRNSSPQFEFGQTYAQLRRYAEADQAYARAAELSADPALSQIRRAQNTAVWKGDLAPLRATLAALSTESDAYRTTRSSSFDLAWWSRDFSTAARIAEESDQATWTFSRGNSVTPRLLRLAWARAAMGDSAKAKALYTDVYRDYQAAVRERPGDWDRHMALGLAAAGLGLKPEAIAEGRRAVELLPISRDAFAGPEYLGYLAQLYVSVGENDQAITILKQLMSIPAGLSMSAAMLRLDPIWDPLRKDPRFQQLIADGEAAQAQTKQ
;
A
#
# COMPACT_ATOMS: atom_id res chain seq x y z
N MET A 1 -35.64 23.24 44.42
CA MET A 1 -34.63 24.10 43.82
C MET A 1 -33.90 23.27 42.74
N SER A 2 -33.68 23.79 41.56
CA SER A 2 -33.15 23.00 40.45
C SER A 2 -31.64 22.78 40.62
N LEU A 3 -31.15 21.60 40.27
CA LEU A 3 -29.74 21.20 40.30
C LEU A 3 -28.80 22.26 39.69
N ILE A 4 -29.29 23.04 38.70
CA ILE A 4 -28.59 24.13 38.03
C ILE A 4 -28.35 25.35 38.94
N ALA A 5 -29.27 25.63 39.87
CA ALA A 5 -29.16 26.74 40.85
C ALA A 5 -28.08 26.40 41.90
N ASP A 6 -28.00 25.15 42.36
CA ASP A 6 -26.96 24.67 43.28
C ASP A 6 -25.57 24.65 42.66
N LEU A 7 -25.45 24.25 41.40
CA LEU A 7 -24.18 24.28 40.64
C LEU A 7 -23.62 25.71 40.45
N LYS A 8 -24.52 26.68 40.24
CA LYS A 8 -24.17 28.09 40.08
C LYS A 8 -23.75 28.73 41.39
N GLN A 9 -24.41 28.38 42.50
CA GLN A 9 -24.16 28.91 43.85
C GLN A 9 -22.82 28.43 44.41
N ARG A 10 -22.36 27.20 44.05
CA ARG A 10 -21.10 26.60 44.50
C ARG A 10 -19.88 26.96 43.59
N LYS A 11 -20.04 27.89 42.67
CA LYS A 11 -18.96 28.30 41.74
C LYS A 11 -18.24 27.17 40.95
N LEU A 12 -18.87 25.97 40.91
CA LEU A 12 -18.29 24.77 40.28
C LEU A 12 -17.92 25.01 38.83
N VAL A 13 -18.76 25.71 38.06
CA VAL A 13 -18.53 26.04 36.66
C VAL A 13 -17.28 26.94 36.51
N GLN A 14 -17.12 27.91 37.42
CA GLN A 14 -15.95 28.81 37.40
C GLN A 14 -14.64 28.05 37.69
N TRP A 15 -14.65 27.14 38.66
CA TRP A 15 -13.49 26.31 38.99
C TRP A 15 -13.17 25.32 37.88
N ALA A 16 -14.19 24.70 37.25
CA ALA A 16 -14.03 23.79 36.12
C ALA A 16 -13.38 24.50 34.92
N VAL A 17 -13.90 25.68 34.55
CA VAL A 17 -13.35 26.48 33.42
C VAL A 17 -11.93 26.96 33.71
N ALA A 18 -11.66 27.44 34.94
CA ALA A 18 -10.33 27.87 35.32
C ALA A 18 -9.32 26.70 35.29
N TYR A 19 -9.73 25.53 35.78
CA TYR A 19 -8.87 24.34 35.73
C TYR A 19 -8.58 23.90 34.31
N VAL A 20 -9.59 23.80 33.44
CA VAL A 20 -9.41 23.37 32.05
C VAL A 20 -8.50 24.35 31.30
N ALA A 21 -8.67 25.67 31.51
CA ALA A 21 -7.81 26.67 30.91
C ALA A 21 -6.34 26.56 31.38
N ALA A 22 -6.13 26.36 32.69
CA ALA A 22 -4.78 26.19 33.27
C ALA A 22 -4.14 24.87 32.83
N ALA A 23 -4.90 23.76 32.83
CA ALA A 23 -4.40 22.46 32.37
C ALA A 23 -4.04 22.47 30.88
N PHE A 24 -4.84 23.12 30.05
CA PHE A 24 -4.58 23.28 28.62
C PHE A 24 -3.30 24.10 28.37
N ALA A 25 -3.14 25.24 29.04
CA ALA A 25 -1.93 26.06 28.92
C ALA A 25 -0.67 25.31 29.40
N LEU A 26 -0.81 24.50 30.46
CA LEU A 26 0.31 23.71 30.99
C LEU A 26 0.68 22.57 30.04
N LEU A 27 -0.31 21.86 29.49
CA LEU A 27 -0.06 20.78 28.52
C LEU A 27 0.56 21.32 27.23
N GLN A 28 0.13 22.48 26.73
CA GLN A 28 0.78 23.13 25.59
C GLN A 28 2.22 23.55 25.90
N GLY A 29 2.46 24.12 27.08
CA GLY A 29 3.82 24.46 27.51
C GLY A 29 4.73 23.23 27.63
N VAL A 30 4.19 22.13 28.15
CA VAL A 30 4.90 20.84 28.25
C VAL A 30 5.18 20.25 26.87
N ASP A 31 4.23 20.29 25.94
CA ASP A 31 4.42 19.81 24.58
C ASP A 31 5.59 20.53 23.87
N ILE A 32 5.62 21.86 23.97
CA ILE A 32 6.72 22.70 23.43
C ILE A 32 8.08 22.30 24.08
N VAL A 33 8.10 22.08 25.40
CA VAL A 33 9.31 21.69 26.12
C VAL A 33 9.71 20.26 25.80
N ALA A 34 8.75 19.32 25.75
CA ALA A 34 8.98 17.93 25.47
C ALA A 34 9.58 17.73 24.06
N GLN A 35 9.04 18.43 23.05
CA GLN A 35 9.59 18.44 21.70
C GLN A 35 11.01 18.99 21.65
N ARG A 36 11.30 20.04 22.41
CA ARG A 36 12.60 20.71 22.40
C ARG A 36 13.69 19.93 23.15
N PHE A 37 13.32 19.14 24.16
CA PHE A 37 14.24 18.34 24.96
C PHE A 37 14.18 16.83 24.67
N GLY A 38 13.41 16.41 23.67
CA GLY A 38 13.32 15.00 23.24
C GLY A 38 12.75 14.07 24.32
N TRP A 39 11.75 14.54 25.10
CA TRP A 39 11.14 13.69 26.11
C TRP A 39 10.37 12.52 25.48
N PRO A 40 10.39 11.34 26.12
CA PRO A 40 9.61 10.21 25.62
C PRO A 40 8.10 10.51 25.62
N ASP A 41 7.35 10.06 24.61
CA ASP A 41 5.87 10.19 24.50
C ASP A 41 5.12 9.69 25.74
N SER A 42 5.76 8.80 26.52
CA SER A 42 5.22 8.31 27.80
C SER A 42 5.03 9.41 28.85
N VAL A 43 5.87 10.45 28.83
CA VAL A 43 5.79 11.57 29.77
C VAL A 43 4.56 12.41 29.49
N GLU A 44 4.28 12.69 28.22
CA GLU A 44 3.11 13.44 27.79
C GLU A 44 1.80 12.69 28.15
N ARG A 45 1.75 11.38 27.90
CA ARG A 45 0.59 10.54 28.26
C ARG A 45 0.35 10.52 29.77
N ILE A 46 1.40 10.46 30.59
CA ILE A 46 1.30 10.53 32.06
C ILE A 46 0.71 11.87 32.49
N LEU A 47 1.19 12.98 31.92
CA LEU A 47 0.72 14.32 32.27
C LEU A 47 -0.75 14.56 31.87
N ILE A 48 -1.20 14.03 30.74
CA ILE A 48 -2.61 14.06 30.32
C ILE A 48 -3.48 13.30 31.34
N ILE A 49 -3.06 12.12 31.79
CA ILE A 49 -3.79 11.34 32.80
C ILE A 49 -3.83 12.08 34.14
N VAL A 50 -2.73 12.69 34.55
CA VAL A 50 -2.65 13.48 35.81
C VAL A 50 -3.58 14.70 35.71
N ALA A 51 -3.60 15.41 34.58
CA ALA A 51 -4.50 16.53 34.36
C ALA A 51 -5.98 16.09 34.40
N PHE A 52 -6.31 14.95 33.80
CA PHE A 52 -7.65 14.40 33.80
C PHE A 52 -8.12 14.04 35.23
N VAL A 53 -7.30 13.34 36.01
CA VAL A 53 -7.60 13.00 37.42
C VAL A 53 -7.70 14.26 38.26
N GLY A 54 -6.78 15.22 38.08
CA GLY A 54 -6.79 16.53 38.76
C GLY A 54 -8.07 17.31 38.53
N PHE A 55 -8.67 17.19 37.35
CA PHE A 55 -9.99 17.83 37.07
C PHE A 55 -11.08 17.31 38.00
N PHE A 56 -11.23 16.02 38.16
CA PHE A 56 -12.22 15.44 39.06
C PHE A 56 -11.91 15.76 40.53
N VAL A 57 -10.66 15.76 40.96
CA VAL A 57 -10.26 16.20 42.29
C VAL A 57 -10.62 17.65 42.52
N THR A 58 -10.42 18.55 41.55
CA THR A 58 -10.78 19.96 41.65
C THR A 58 -12.29 20.15 41.73
N LEU A 59 -13.08 19.39 40.97
CA LEU A 59 -14.54 19.44 41.05
C LEU A 59 -15.03 18.96 42.41
N LEU A 60 -14.45 17.91 42.98
CA LEU A 60 -14.77 17.38 44.27
C LEU A 60 -14.48 18.37 45.39
N LEU A 61 -13.29 18.98 45.36
CA LEU A 61 -12.89 20.03 46.29
C LEU A 61 -13.78 21.28 46.19
N ALA A 62 -14.13 21.71 44.94
CA ALA A 62 -15.03 22.83 44.71
C ALA A 62 -16.48 22.55 45.21
N TRP A 63 -16.91 21.31 45.11
CA TRP A 63 -18.23 20.87 45.64
C TRP A 63 -18.29 21.00 47.14
N TYR A 64 -17.24 20.58 47.88
CA TYR A 64 -17.21 20.55 49.34
C TYR A 64 -16.82 21.90 49.99
N HIS A 65 -15.97 22.72 49.35
CA HIS A 65 -15.46 23.99 49.91
C HIS A 65 -16.17 25.22 49.37
N GLY A 66 -17.27 25.05 48.61
CA GLY A 66 -18.02 26.15 48.00
C GLY A 66 -18.91 26.99 48.92
N GLU A 67 -19.10 26.63 50.22
CA GLU A 67 -19.86 27.40 51.21
C GLU A 67 -18.95 27.97 52.30
N ARG A 68 -19.23 29.22 52.68
CA ARG A 68 -18.51 29.99 53.69
C ARG A 68 -18.67 29.33 55.07
N ASP A 69 -17.67 28.55 55.48
CA ASP A 69 -17.15 28.41 56.85
C ASP A 69 -16.11 27.31 56.86
N ALA A 70 -15.10 27.42 57.71
CA ALA A 70 -13.95 26.51 57.79
C ALA A 70 -14.42 25.12 58.27
N GLN A 71 -14.82 24.26 57.30
CA GLN A 71 -15.15 22.88 57.58
C GLN A 71 -13.86 22.04 57.63
N LYS A 72 -13.77 21.17 58.65
CA LYS A 72 -12.72 20.15 58.74
C LYS A 72 -13.02 19.06 57.69
N VAL A 73 -12.01 18.68 56.94
CA VAL A 73 -12.09 17.59 55.95
C VAL A 73 -12.66 16.34 56.61
N SER A 74 -13.78 15.83 56.12
CA SER A 74 -14.46 14.65 56.69
C SER A 74 -13.78 13.35 56.22
N GLY A 75 -13.94 12.28 57.00
CA GLY A 75 -13.41 10.96 56.64
C GLY A 75 -13.89 10.44 55.31
N THR A 76 -15.13 10.81 54.91
CA THR A 76 -15.74 10.44 53.62
C THR A 76 -15.05 11.14 52.46
N GLU A 77 -14.63 12.39 52.63
CA GLU A 77 -13.89 13.17 51.61
C GLU A 77 -12.48 12.61 51.37
N LEU A 78 -11.79 12.26 52.46
CA LEU A 78 -10.50 11.59 52.39
C LEU A 78 -10.58 10.24 51.67
N LEU A 79 -11.69 9.50 51.91
CA LEU A 79 -11.91 8.21 51.26
C LEU A 79 -12.22 8.34 49.78
N LEU A 80 -12.99 9.35 49.34
CA LEU A 80 -13.24 9.66 47.93
C LEU A 80 -11.99 10.14 47.23
N LEU A 81 -11.16 10.96 47.88
CA LEU A 81 -9.87 11.43 47.35
C LEU A 81 -8.89 10.26 47.19
N ALA A 82 -8.81 9.38 48.20
CA ALA A 82 -8.02 8.16 48.17
C ALA A 82 -8.47 7.21 47.05
N LEU A 83 -9.79 7.08 46.82
CA LEU A 83 -10.35 6.25 45.77
C LEU A 83 -10.01 6.82 44.36
N LEU A 84 -10.12 8.13 44.15
CA LEU A 84 -9.73 8.80 42.91
C LEU A 84 -8.22 8.66 42.62
N LEU A 85 -7.39 8.81 43.66
CA LEU A 85 -5.95 8.59 43.54
C LEU A 85 -5.61 7.13 43.28
N ALA A 86 -6.34 6.18 43.87
CA ALA A 86 -6.15 4.75 43.59
C ALA A 86 -6.58 4.38 42.18
N ILE A 87 -7.68 4.95 41.67
CA ILE A 87 -8.10 4.78 40.26
C ILE A 87 -7.08 5.39 39.32
N GLY A 88 -6.61 6.64 39.57
CA GLY A 88 -5.57 7.29 38.78
C GLY A 88 -4.24 6.53 38.80
N GLY A 89 -3.82 6.05 39.96
CA GLY A 89 -2.65 5.19 40.14
C GLY A 89 -2.80 3.83 39.43
N GLY A 90 -3.98 3.23 39.46
CA GLY A 90 -4.30 2.00 38.73
C GLY A 90 -4.23 2.20 37.20
N PHE A 91 -4.72 3.32 36.69
CA PHE A 91 -4.56 3.69 35.28
C PHE A 91 -3.10 3.91 34.92
N LEU A 92 -2.33 4.65 35.73
CA LEU A 92 -0.91 4.83 35.52
C LEU A 92 -0.14 3.51 35.52
N TRP A 93 -0.48 2.59 36.43
CA TRP A 93 0.15 1.26 36.49
C TRP A 93 -0.21 0.37 35.31
N LYS A 94 -1.47 0.42 34.85
CA LYS A 94 -1.96 -0.38 33.70
C LYS A 94 -1.39 0.11 32.37
N PHE A 95 -1.18 1.41 32.21
CA PHE A 95 -0.72 2.05 30.97
C PHE A 95 0.74 2.51 31.03
N ALA A 96 1.43 2.33 32.15
CA ALA A 96 2.88 2.55 32.22
C ALA A 96 3.60 1.54 31.29
N PRO A 97 4.52 1.98 30.45
CA PRO A 97 5.28 1.07 29.61
C PRO A 97 6.07 0.12 30.52
N LYS A 98 5.80 -1.18 30.41
CA LYS A 98 6.61 -2.20 31.06
C LYS A 98 7.99 -2.14 30.42
N ALA A 99 9.00 -1.78 31.19
CA ALA A 99 10.37 -1.94 30.80
C ALA A 99 10.60 -3.42 30.41
N PRO A 100 11.18 -3.71 29.25
CA PRO A 100 11.51 -5.08 28.90
C PRO A 100 12.49 -5.63 29.96
N ALA A 101 12.10 -6.74 30.59
CA ALA A 101 13.00 -7.46 31.48
C ALA A 101 14.25 -7.88 30.69
N PRO A 102 15.46 -7.78 31.25
CA PRO A 102 16.65 -8.26 30.58
C PRO A 102 16.57 -9.80 30.48
N VAL A 103 16.23 -10.31 29.29
CA VAL A 103 16.36 -11.73 28.99
C VAL A 103 17.83 -12.00 28.70
N ILE A 104 18.54 -12.51 29.70
CA ILE A 104 19.85 -13.14 29.47
C ILE A 104 19.57 -14.49 28.83
N VAL A 105 19.48 -14.52 27.50
CA VAL A 105 19.57 -15.77 26.73
C VAL A 105 20.97 -15.80 26.17
N ALA A 106 21.79 -16.71 26.69
CA ALA A 106 23.04 -17.08 26.03
C ALA A 106 22.69 -17.69 24.67
N ALA A 107 22.85 -16.92 23.61
CA ALA A 107 22.73 -17.39 22.24
C ALA A 107 24.06 -18.02 21.82
N PRO A 108 24.04 -19.14 21.06
CA PRO A 108 25.21 -19.61 20.35
C PRO A 108 25.61 -18.54 19.33
N ALA A 109 26.88 -18.22 19.28
CA ALA A 109 27.48 -17.25 18.39
C ALA A 109 27.21 -17.64 16.92
N THR A 110 26.23 -17.03 16.33
CA THR A 110 26.13 -16.89 14.88
C THR A 110 26.97 -15.68 14.50
N PRO A 111 27.75 -15.73 13.41
CA PRO A 111 28.61 -14.59 13.07
C PRO A 111 27.70 -13.38 12.86
N ALA A 112 27.96 -12.36 13.66
CA ALA A 112 27.38 -11.04 13.47
C ALA A 112 27.60 -10.68 12.00
N SER A 113 26.49 -10.63 11.25
CA SER A 113 26.47 -9.83 10.03
C SER A 113 26.86 -8.44 10.48
N ALA A 114 28.10 -8.10 10.24
CA ALA A 114 28.55 -6.74 10.31
C ALA A 114 27.52 -5.92 9.53
N ALA A 115 26.80 -5.03 10.24
CA ALA A 115 26.24 -3.87 9.59
C ALA A 115 27.47 -3.21 8.95
N ALA A 116 27.74 -3.59 7.72
CA ALA A 116 28.63 -2.84 6.87
C ALA A 116 28.06 -1.41 6.97
N THR A 117 28.80 -0.53 7.57
CA THR A 117 28.73 0.88 7.25
C THR A 117 28.89 0.92 5.74
N ALA A 118 27.75 0.87 5.04
CA ALA A 118 27.71 1.06 3.61
C ALA A 118 28.35 2.44 3.44
N VAL A 119 29.57 2.45 2.93
CA VAL A 119 30.18 3.68 2.42
C VAL A 119 29.17 4.19 1.43
N SER A 120 28.44 5.24 1.80
CA SER A 120 27.42 5.80 0.93
C SER A 120 28.15 6.24 -0.32
N ASP A 121 27.68 5.78 -1.47
CA ASP A 121 28.26 6.17 -2.75
C ASP A 121 28.27 7.72 -2.79
N SER A 122 29.44 8.32 -2.99
CA SER A 122 29.61 9.78 -2.99
C SER A 122 28.73 10.48 -4.06
N LYS A 123 28.20 9.71 -5.02
CA LYS A 123 27.28 10.17 -6.06
C LYS A 123 25.84 9.72 -5.79
N SER A 124 25.44 9.70 -4.53
CA SER A 124 24.07 9.36 -4.12
C SER A 124 23.37 10.57 -3.52
N ILE A 125 22.10 10.77 -3.91
CA ILE A 125 21.31 11.95 -3.55
C ILE A 125 19.87 11.58 -3.20
N ALA A 126 19.33 12.28 -2.20
CA ALA A 126 17.91 12.33 -1.90
C ALA A 126 17.40 13.76 -2.04
N VAL A 127 16.26 13.95 -2.68
CA VAL A 127 15.58 15.24 -2.82
C VAL A 127 14.46 15.28 -1.77
N LEU A 128 14.57 16.14 -0.76
CA LEU A 128 13.52 16.30 0.25
C LEU A 128 12.33 17.08 -0.30
N PRO A 129 11.14 16.99 0.33
CA PRO A 129 9.99 17.80 -0.04
C PRO A 129 10.33 19.29 -0.06
N PHE A 130 9.95 19.98 -1.14
CA PHE A 130 10.16 21.41 -1.24
C PHE A 130 9.11 22.15 -0.41
N GLU A 131 9.56 23.14 0.37
CA GLU A 131 8.69 23.95 1.19
C GLU A 131 7.90 24.95 0.35
N ASN A 132 6.58 25.01 0.58
CA ASN A 132 5.74 26.04 -0.04
C ASN A 132 5.76 27.33 0.80
N LEU A 133 6.50 28.34 0.36
CA LEU A 133 6.59 29.65 0.98
C LEU A 133 5.59 30.68 0.39
N SER A 134 4.62 30.22 -0.40
CA SER A 134 3.70 31.10 -1.12
C SER A 134 2.61 31.74 -0.24
N GLY A 135 2.48 31.36 1.02
CA GLY A 135 1.40 31.82 1.91
C GLY A 135 0.00 31.26 1.56
N ASP A 136 -0.15 30.60 0.43
CA ASP A 136 -1.36 29.95 -0.05
C ASP A 136 -1.14 28.44 -0.20
N LYS A 137 -1.93 27.66 0.55
CA LYS A 137 -1.88 26.20 0.51
C LYS A 137 -2.25 25.63 -0.85
N ASP A 138 -3.04 26.35 -1.63
CA ASP A 138 -3.42 25.93 -2.99
C ASP A 138 -2.23 25.88 -3.95
N ASN A 139 -1.05 26.38 -3.57
CA ASN A 139 0.21 26.27 -4.32
C ASN A 139 1.10 25.09 -3.88
N GLU A 140 0.68 24.23 -2.96
CA GLU A 140 1.46 23.08 -2.50
C GLU A 140 1.78 22.10 -3.64
N TYR A 141 0.82 21.89 -4.58
CA TYR A 141 1.06 21.08 -5.77
C TYR A 141 2.23 21.59 -6.63
N PHE A 142 2.48 22.91 -6.62
CA PHE A 142 3.53 23.51 -7.43
C PHE A 142 4.92 23.20 -6.84
N ALA A 143 5.08 23.31 -5.51
CA ALA A 143 6.32 22.96 -4.83
C ALA A 143 6.62 21.45 -4.97
N SER A 144 5.62 20.60 -4.74
CA SER A 144 5.73 19.15 -4.91
C SER A 144 6.01 18.79 -6.38
N GLY A 145 5.34 19.42 -7.34
CA GLY A 145 5.57 19.18 -8.77
C GLY A 145 6.98 19.58 -9.22
N MET A 146 7.53 20.70 -8.73
CA MET A 146 8.90 21.11 -9.02
C MET A 146 9.93 20.11 -8.44
N GLN A 147 9.71 19.64 -7.21
CA GLN A 147 10.51 18.57 -6.62
C GLN A 147 10.50 17.32 -7.52
N ASP A 148 9.32 16.87 -7.95
CA ASP A 148 9.15 15.69 -8.79
C ASP A 148 9.86 15.83 -10.15
N MET A 149 9.76 17.01 -10.76
CA MET A 149 10.43 17.28 -12.04
C MET A 149 11.97 17.28 -11.90
N ILE A 150 12.50 17.90 -10.83
CA ILE A 150 13.94 17.88 -10.52
C ILE A 150 14.40 16.44 -10.26
N LEU A 151 13.66 15.69 -9.43
CA LEU A 151 13.95 14.30 -9.13
C LEU A 151 13.97 13.45 -10.40
N THR A 152 12.99 13.63 -11.30
CA THR A 152 12.91 12.93 -12.59
C THR A 152 14.14 13.22 -13.46
N LYS A 153 14.58 14.47 -13.54
CA LYS A 153 15.79 14.86 -14.29
C LYS A 153 17.05 14.25 -13.68
N LEU A 154 17.18 14.24 -12.35
CA LEU A 154 18.30 13.61 -11.64
C LEU A 154 18.31 12.09 -11.84
N ALA A 155 17.15 11.43 -11.76
CA ALA A 155 17.01 9.98 -11.94
C ALA A 155 17.34 9.50 -13.37
N ALA A 156 17.37 10.41 -14.35
CA ALA A 156 17.81 10.13 -15.70
C ALA A 156 19.35 10.08 -15.85
N ILE A 157 20.13 10.52 -14.85
CA ILE A 157 21.59 10.52 -14.86
C ILE A 157 22.11 9.17 -14.36
N SER A 158 22.71 8.38 -15.24
CA SER A 158 23.13 6.99 -14.94
C SER A 158 24.26 6.90 -13.90
N ASP A 159 25.06 7.95 -13.75
CA ASP A 159 26.19 8.03 -12.80
C ASP A 159 25.78 8.51 -11.40
N LEU A 160 24.46 8.83 -11.16
CA LEU A 160 23.90 9.25 -9.87
C LEU A 160 22.96 8.19 -9.32
N LYS A 161 23.13 7.80 -8.07
CA LYS A 161 22.11 7.05 -7.33
C LYS A 161 21.08 8.04 -6.75
N VAL A 162 19.86 8.03 -7.26
CA VAL A 162 18.79 8.94 -6.83
C VAL A 162 17.73 8.17 -6.06
N ILE A 163 17.33 8.68 -4.90
CA ILE A 163 16.28 8.08 -4.06
C ILE A 163 14.92 8.59 -4.52
N SER A 164 13.95 7.68 -4.61
CA SER A 164 12.57 7.97 -5.00
C SER A 164 11.86 8.93 -4.03
N ARG A 165 10.89 9.68 -4.53
CA ARG A 165 10.04 10.59 -3.78
C ARG A 165 9.38 9.93 -2.57
N THR A 166 8.83 8.72 -2.71
CA THR A 166 8.11 8.00 -1.66
C THR A 166 8.95 7.79 -0.40
N SER A 167 10.26 7.58 -0.54
CA SER A 167 11.17 7.47 0.61
C SER A 167 11.45 8.80 1.29
N THR A 168 11.33 9.92 0.57
CA THR A 168 11.68 11.27 1.08
C THR A 168 10.47 12.04 1.62
N GLU A 169 9.26 11.71 1.18
CA GLU A 169 8.00 12.41 1.47
C GLU A 169 7.66 12.55 2.96
N LYS A 170 8.16 11.65 3.80
CA LYS A 170 7.91 11.69 5.27
C LYS A 170 8.74 12.73 5.99
N TYR A 171 9.76 13.28 5.35
CA TYR A 171 10.66 14.23 6.00
C TYR A 171 10.16 15.66 5.77
N ALA A 172 10.48 16.53 6.74
CA ALA A 172 10.26 17.96 6.54
C ALA A 172 11.24 18.50 5.49
N SER A 173 10.91 19.66 4.93
CA SER A 173 11.77 20.34 3.93
C SER A 173 13.11 20.79 4.50
N HIS A 174 13.16 21.13 5.78
CA HIS A 174 14.36 21.52 6.52
C HIS A 174 14.42 20.80 7.87
N PRO A 175 14.86 19.52 7.88
CA PRO A 175 14.90 18.72 9.11
C PRO A 175 16.15 19.02 9.94
N ASP A 176 16.02 18.92 11.26
CA ASP A 176 17.11 19.17 12.22
C ASP A 176 18.25 18.15 12.13
N ASN A 177 18.11 17.02 11.44
CA ASN A 177 19.09 15.93 11.44
C ASN A 177 19.29 15.26 10.08
N LEU A 178 19.96 15.96 9.18
CA LEU A 178 20.27 15.49 7.82
C LEU A 178 21.10 14.20 7.82
N LYS A 179 22.03 14.07 8.77
CA LYS A 179 22.88 12.88 8.88
C LYS A 179 22.08 11.61 9.13
N THR A 180 21.10 11.67 10.03
CA THR A 180 20.22 10.52 10.32
C THR A 180 19.36 10.17 9.09
N ILE A 181 18.82 11.16 8.41
CA ILE A 181 18.03 10.98 7.20
C ILE A 181 18.87 10.34 6.09
N ALA A 182 20.06 10.86 5.84
CA ALA A 182 20.98 10.31 4.86
C ALA A 182 21.37 8.85 5.15
N GLN A 183 21.61 8.52 6.43
CA GLN A 183 21.85 7.13 6.84
C GLN A 183 20.64 6.22 6.59
N GLN A 184 19.42 6.69 6.88
CA GLN A 184 18.19 5.93 6.65
C GLN A 184 17.91 5.71 5.16
N LEU A 185 18.28 6.69 4.32
CA LEU A 185 18.10 6.64 2.87
C LEU A 185 19.29 6.01 2.14
N GLY A 186 20.44 5.87 2.80
CA GLY A 186 21.66 5.32 2.22
C GLY A 186 22.26 6.23 1.14
N VAL A 187 22.28 7.55 1.40
CA VAL A 187 22.83 8.59 0.51
C VAL A 187 23.93 9.40 1.18
N ALA A 188 24.81 10.01 0.35
CA ALA A 188 25.84 10.94 0.80
C ALA A 188 25.34 12.37 0.84
N THR A 189 24.44 12.75 -0.06
CA THR A 189 24.00 14.13 -0.24
C THR A 189 22.50 14.27 -0.19
N ILE A 190 22.04 15.45 0.23
CA ILE A 190 20.63 15.81 0.32
C ILE A 190 20.43 17.12 -0.46
N LEU A 191 19.37 17.16 -1.28
CA LEU A 191 18.89 18.36 -1.93
C LEU A 191 17.64 18.84 -1.19
N GLU A 192 17.72 20.08 -0.69
CA GLU A 192 16.59 20.80 -0.08
C GLU A 192 16.16 21.93 -0.98
N GLY A 193 14.92 22.34 -0.86
CA GLY A 193 14.43 23.49 -1.61
C GLY A 193 13.16 24.09 -1.05
N SER A 194 12.87 25.31 -1.52
CA SER A 194 11.60 26.01 -1.27
C SER A 194 11.10 26.68 -2.54
N VAL A 195 9.79 26.83 -2.63
CA VAL A 195 9.12 27.51 -3.73
C VAL A 195 8.20 28.59 -3.18
N GLN A 196 8.34 29.81 -3.68
CA GLN A 196 7.45 30.91 -3.40
C GLN A 196 6.80 31.38 -4.71
N LYS A 197 5.49 31.17 -4.85
CA LYS A 197 4.69 31.62 -5.99
C LYS A 197 3.79 32.77 -5.57
N SER A 198 3.88 33.90 -6.26
CA SER A 198 3.06 35.09 -6.02
C SER A 198 2.63 35.68 -7.35
N GLY A 199 1.38 35.47 -7.73
CA GLY A 199 0.87 35.87 -9.04
C GLY A 199 1.66 35.19 -10.17
N ASN A 200 2.32 35.98 -11.03
CA ASN A 200 3.15 35.50 -12.12
C ASN A 200 4.64 35.26 -11.72
N SER A 201 5.04 35.64 -10.51
CA SER A 201 6.42 35.53 -10.04
C SER A 201 6.61 34.22 -9.27
N VAL A 202 7.71 33.54 -9.52
CA VAL A 202 8.13 32.31 -8.82
C VAL A 202 9.57 32.47 -8.40
N LEU A 203 9.86 32.19 -7.12
CA LEU A 203 11.22 32.09 -6.60
C LEU A 203 11.42 30.64 -6.13
N ILE A 204 12.43 29.98 -6.68
CA ILE A 204 12.83 28.63 -6.30
C ILE A 204 14.22 28.73 -5.67
N ASN A 205 14.35 28.37 -4.40
CA ASN A 205 15.64 28.23 -3.74
C ASN A 205 15.99 26.76 -3.64
N VAL A 206 17.23 26.39 -3.94
CA VAL A 206 17.71 25.02 -3.90
C VAL A 206 19.10 24.99 -3.30
N GLN A 207 19.36 24.01 -2.44
CA GLN A 207 20.67 23.79 -1.82
C GLN A 207 21.03 22.31 -1.79
N LEU A 208 22.27 22.00 -2.12
CA LEU A 208 22.86 20.68 -2.05
C LEU A 208 23.80 20.60 -0.87
N ILE A 209 23.58 19.63 0.01
CA ILE A 209 24.27 19.51 1.30
C ILE A 209 24.97 18.15 1.38
N ASP A 210 26.22 18.14 1.79
CA ASP A 210 26.92 16.93 2.23
C ASP A 210 26.39 16.53 3.60
N ALA A 211 25.68 15.40 3.68
CA ALA A 211 24.96 15.00 4.89
C ALA A 211 25.86 14.52 6.03
N ALA A 212 27.14 14.22 5.76
CA ALA A 212 28.08 13.79 6.81
C ALA A 212 28.65 14.98 7.56
N SER A 213 28.95 16.09 6.86
CA SER A 213 29.59 17.29 7.38
C SER A 213 28.65 18.47 7.57
N ASP A 214 27.41 18.36 7.07
CA ASP A 214 26.41 19.45 7.06
C ASP A 214 26.89 20.70 6.26
N ASN A 215 27.83 20.50 5.34
CA ASN A 215 28.36 21.55 4.51
C ASN A 215 27.54 21.72 3.23
N HIS A 216 27.24 22.96 2.89
CA HIS A 216 26.63 23.29 1.61
C HIS A 216 27.67 23.10 0.49
N LEU A 217 27.41 22.15 -0.41
CA LEU A 217 28.22 21.94 -1.60
C LEU A 217 27.85 22.99 -2.68
N TRP A 218 26.59 23.40 -2.69
CA TRP A 218 26.07 24.38 -3.64
C TRP A 218 24.72 24.90 -3.13
N ALA A 219 24.42 26.18 -3.39
CA ALA A 219 23.12 26.81 -3.13
C ALA A 219 22.87 27.91 -4.17
N GLU A 220 21.66 27.96 -4.71
CA GLU A 220 21.29 28.97 -5.72
C GLU A 220 19.79 29.31 -5.65
N ALA A 221 19.46 30.54 -6.01
CA ALA A 221 18.08 31.04 -6.09
C ALA A 221 17.74 31.31 -7.56
N TYR A 222 16.57 30.84 -7.99
CA TYR A 222 16.04 30.97 -9.34
C TYR A 222 14.81 31.88 -9.35
N PRO A 223 14.98 33.21 -9.47
CA PRO A 223 13.86 34.12 -9.71
C PRO A 223 13.35 33.93 -11.14
N ARG A 224 12.09 33.57 -11.32
CA ARG A 224 11.44 33.29 -12.60
C ARG A 224 10.06 33.94 -12.66
N THR A 225 9.48 34.00 -13.85
CA THR A 225 8.05 34.18 -14.04
C THR A 225 7.44 32.85 -14.52
N LEU A 226 6.13 32.68 -14.39
CA LEU A 226 5.45 31.47 -14.90
C LEU A 226 5.73 31.26 -16.40
N GLU A 227 5.97 32.33 -17.18
CA GLU A 227 6.31 32.26 -18.59
C GLU A 227 7.76 31.78 -18.85
N ASN A 228 8.66 31.90 -17.86
CA ASN A 228 10.09 31.59 -17.96
C ASN A 228 10.54 30.52 -16.96
N ILE A 229 9.59 29.76 -16.39
CA ILE A 229 9.89 28.72 -15.39
C ILE A 229 10.48 27.46 -16.00
N PHE A 230 10.32 27.31 -17.32
CA PHE A 230 10.67 26.11 -18.06
C PHE A 230 12.18 25.86 -18.07
N GLY A 231 12.58 24.64 -17.78
CA GLY A 231 13.97 24.20 -17.80
C GLY A 231 14.74 24.43 -16.50
N VAL A 232 14.15 25.08 -15.48
CA VAL A 232 14.79 25.24 -14.15
C VAL A 232 15.14 23.88 -13.56
N GLU A 233 14.30 22.88 -13.73
CA GLU A 233 14.55 21.51 -13.29
C GLU A 233 15.79 20.89 -13.98
N GLY A 234 16.03 21.20 -15.25
CA GLY A 234 17.23 20.80 -15.98
C GLY A 234 18.48 21.57 -15.54
N GLU A 235 18.34 22.89 -15.28
CA GLU A 235 19.43 23.72 -14.75
C GLU A 235 19.89 23.22 -13.37
N VAL A 236 18.93 22.93 -12.46
CA VAL A 236 19.23 22.36 -11.13
C VAL A 236 19.91 21.01 -11.26
N ALA A 237 19.37 20.10 -12.10
CA ALA A 237 19.96 18.78 -12.29
C ALA A 237 21.40 18.85 -12.84
N GLN A 238 21.67 19.78 -13.77
CA GLN A 238 23.04 20.02 -14.28
C GLN A 238 23.97 20.49 -13.17
N LYS A 239 23.56 21.47 -12.35
CA LYS A 239 24.35 21.98 -11.23
C LYS A 239 24.66 20.91 -10.19
N VAL A 240 23.68 20.06 -9.88
CA VAL A 240 23.88 18.91 -8.99
C VAL A 240 24.87 17.92 -9.59
N ALA A 241 24.74 17.59 -10.88
CA ALA A 241 25.66 16.70 -11.57
C ALA A 241 27.10 17.24 -11.55
N ASP A 242 27.27 18.54 -11.79
CA ASP A 242 28.57 19.21 -11.74
C ASP A 242 29.17 19.20 -10.33
N ALA A 243 28.38 19.51 -9.28
CA ALA A 243 28.81 19.50 -7.90
C ALA A 243 29.23 18.10 -7.42
N LEU A 244 28.53 17.06 -7.86
CA LEU A 244 28.82 15.65 -7.53
C LEU A 244 29.82 15.01 -8.52
N LYS A 245 30.31 15.76 -9.50
CA LYS A 245 31.24 15.30 -10.57
C LYS A 245 30.68 14.05 -11.27
N ALA A 246 29.38 14.03 -11.52
CA ALA A 246 28.73 12.98 -12.27
C ALA A 246 29.07 13.10 -13.77
N ARG A 247 29.29 11.95 -14.40
CA ARG A 247 29.56 11.94 -15.86
C ARG A 247 28.23 11.90 -16.59
N LEU A 248 28.05 12.81 -17.51
CA LEU A 248 26.88 12.88 -18.36
C LEU A 248 27.19 12.36 -19.74
N THR A 249 26.37 11.49 -20.27
CA THR A 249 26.40 11.13 -21.69
C THR A 249 25.78 12.23 -22.55
N PRO A 250 26.10 12.33 -23.87
CA PRO A 250 25.44 13.30 -24.75
C PRO A 250 23.91 13.20 -24.76
N THR A 251 23.36 11.99 -24.60
CA THR A 251 21.92 11.75 -24.52
C THR A 251 21.34 12.35 -23.25
N GLU A 252 21.97 12.12 -22.11
CA GLU A 252 21.53 12.67 -20.81
C GLU A 252 21.60 14.20 -20.80
N THR A 253 22.66 14.78 -21.35
CA THR A 253 22.78 16.24 -21.53
C THR A 253 21.61 16.79 -22.33
N THR A 254 21.26 16.13 -23.45
CA THR A 254 20.12 16.53 -24.28
C THR A 254 18.78 16.39 -23.52
N GLN A 255 18.62 15.33 -22.79
CA GLN A 255 17.39 15.09 -21.97
C GLN A 255 17.24 16.13 -20.84
N MET A 256 18.34 16.54 -20.20
CA MET A 256 18.30 17.59 -19.18
C MET A 256 17.91 18.95 -19.78
N ALA A 257 18.44 19.29 -20.94
CA ALA A 257 18.12 20.53 -21.63
C ALA A 257 16.71 20.54 -22.25
N ASN A 258 16.04 19.37 -22.35
CA ASN A 258 14.71 19.28 -22.94
C ASN A 258 13.66 19.92 -22.04
N VAL A 259 12.97 20.92 -22.57
CA VAL A 259 11.85 21.63 -21.92
C VAL A 259 10.55 20.92 -22.29
N PRO A 260 9.74 20.48 -21.32
CA PRO A 260 8.53 19.68 -21.57
C PRO A 260 7.45 20.40 -22.38
N THR A 261 7.29 21.71 -22.13
CA THR A 261 6.36 22.62 -22.81
C THR A 261 6.86 24.05 -22.65
N GLN A 262 6.44 24.94 -23.54
CA GLN A 262 6.63 26.40 -23.41
C GLN A 262 5.33 27.13 -23.05
N ASN A 263 4.26 26.40 -22.76
CA ASN A 263 2.98 26.95 -22.37
C ASN A 263 2.81 26.88 -20.85
N ALA A 264 2.83 28.03 -20.19
CA ALA A 264 2.76 28.13 -18.71
C ALA A 264 1.48 27.53 -18.14
N GLU A 265 0.34 27.76 -18.82
CA GLU A 265 -0.95 27.23 -18.37
C GLU A 265 -1.02 25.70 -18.51
N ALA A 266 -0.48 25.17 -19.62
CA ALA A 266 -0.36 23.72 -19.80
C ALA A 266 0.55 23.08 -18.76
N TYR A 267 1.65 23.75 -18.40
CA TYR A 267 2.57 23.26 -17.38
C TYR A 267 1.95 23.24 -15.99
N ASP A 268 1.25 24.32 -15.59
CA ASP A 268 0.53 24.38 -14.30
C ASP A 268 -0.53 23.28 -14.18
N LEU A 269 -1.33 23.07 -15.24
CA LEU A 269 -2.32 21.99 -15.30
C LEU A 269 -1.67 20.60 -15.18
N TYR A 270 -0.51 20.41 -15.81
CA TYR A 270 0.26 19.16 -15.72
C TYR A 270 0.76 18.91 -14.29
N LEU A 271 1.33 19.91 -13.61
CA LEU A 271 1.82 19.77 -12.23
C LEU A 271 0.69 19.42 -11.26
N ARG A 272 -0.49 20.01 -11.42
CA ARG A 272 -1.69 19.63 -10.65
C ARG A 272 -2.11 18.18 -10.91
N ALA A 273 -2.13 17.79 -12.17
CA ALA A 273 -2.47 16.42 -12.56
C ALA A 273 -1.47 15.41 -12.00
N LEU A 274 -0.17 15.75 -12.01
CA LEU A 274 0.89 14.95 -11.45
C LEU A 274 0.70 14.74 -9.95
N ALA A 275 0.38 15.80 -9.20
CA ALA A 275 0.09 15.72 -7.77
C ALA A 275 -1.10 14.80 -7.47
N PHE A 276 -2.22 14.91 -8.21
CA PHE A 276 -3.36 13.99 -8.06
C PHE A 276 -2.99 12.54 -8.41
N SER A 277 -2.21 12.34 -9.49
CA SER A 277 -1.77 11.01 -9.92
C SER A 277 -0.88 10.35 -8.87
N ASN A 278 0.09 11.09 -8.30
CA ASN A 278 0.96 10.59 -7.25
C ASN A 278 0.19 10.21 -5.99
N HIS A 279 -0.70 11.09 -5.55
CA HIS A 279 -1.54 10.83 -4.36
C HIS A 279 -2.47 9.60 -4.55
N ALA A 280 -3.00 9.40 -5.76
CA ALA A 280 -3.79 8.23 -6.10
C ALA A 280 -2.94 6.93 -6.13
N ASN A 281 -1.66 7.03 -6.50
CA ASN A 281 -0.73 5.90 -6.52
C ASN A 281 -0.30 5.49 -5.11
N ASP A 282 -0.09 6.46 -4.23
CA ASP A 282 0.28 6.24 -2.83
C ASP A 282 -0.87 5.63 -2.02
N GLN A 283 -2.12 5.90 -2.43
CA GLN A 283 -3.35 5.42 -1.78
C GLN A 283 -4.34 4.86 -2.80
N TYR A 284 -4.24 3.59 -3.12
CA TYR A 284 -5.09 2.91 -4.13
C TYR A 284 -6.60 3.10 -3.91
N GLY A 285 -7.05 3.29 -2.69
CA GLY A 285 -8.45 3.61 -2.36
C GLY A 285 -8.94 4.92 -2.98
N LEU A 286 -8.05 5.89 -3.21
CA LEU A 286 -8.34 7.19 -3.79
C LEU A 286 -8.30 7.22 -5.32
N THR A 287 -7.85 6.14 -5.98
CA THR A 287 -7.73 6.08 -7.45
C THR A 287 -9.04 6.46 -8.15
N ARG A 288 -10.18 5.99 -7.64
CA ARG A 288 -11.50 6.30 -8.22
C ARG A 288 -11.90 7.77 -8.13
N VAL A 289 -11.34 8.51 -7.18
CA VAL A 289 -11.68 9.91 -6.92
C VAL A 289 -10.66 10.85 -7.59
N LEU A 290 -9.37 10.59 -7.43
CA LEU A 290 -8.31 11.50 -7.85
C LEU A 290 -7.90 11.31 -9.31
N MET A 291 -7.90 10.07 -9.80
CA MET A 291 -7.45 9.81 -11.16
C MET A 291 -8.34 10.43 -12.25
N PRO A 292 -9.70 10.49 -12.13
CA PRO A 292 -10.53 11.25 -13.07
C PRO A 292 -10.18 12.73 -13.11
N GLN A 293 -9.82 13.35 -11.96
CA GLN A 293 -9.40 14.75 -11.89
C GLN A 293 -8.06 14.95 -12.60
N ALA A 294 -7.11 14.04 -12.40
CA ALA A 294 -5.84 14.05 -13.12
C ALA A 294 -6.05 13.95 -14.65
N ILE A 295 -6.92 13.03 -15.09
CA ILE A 295 -7.26 12.84 -16.51
C ILE A 295 -7.87 14.12 -17.12
N ASP A 296 -8.77 14.80 -16.41
CA ASP A 296 -9.39 16.05 -16.88
C ASP A 296 -8.35 17.17 -17.05
N LEU A 297 -7.49 17.38 -16.03
CA LEU A 297 -6.41 18.36 -16.09
C LEU A 297 -5.40 18.06 -17.21
N LEU A 298 -5.05 16.78 -17.46
CA LEU A 298 -4.16 16.39 -18.54
C LEU A 298 -4.77 16.65 -19.92
N ASN A 299 -6.08 16.40 -20.08
CA ASN A 299 -6.78 16.75 -21.31
C ASN A 299 -6.78 18.27 -21.56
N GLN A 300 -6.97 19.08 -20.52
CA GLN A 300 -6.87 20.54 -20.62
C GLN A 300 -5.43 20.97 -20.95
N ALA A 301 -4.41 20.40 -20.31
CA ALA A 301 -2.99 20.68 -20.61
C ALA A 301 -2.66 20.39 -22.08
N ILE A 302 -3.10 19.23 -22.59
CA ILE A 302 -2.90 18.83 -23.99
C ILE A 302 -3.71 19.71 -24.98
N ALA A 303 -4.85 20.24 -24.56
CA ALA A 303 -5.61 21.20 -25.38
C ALA A 303 -4.89 22.55 -25.47
N LYS A 304 -4.21 22.99 -24.40
CA LYS A 304 -3.39 24.21 -24.38
C LYS A 304 -2.08 24.07 -25.14
N ASP A 305 -1.43 22.91 -25.04
CA ASP A 305 -0.23 22.56 -25.81
C ASP A 305 -0.35 21.15 -26.42
N PRO A 306 -0.79 21.06 -27.68
CA PRO A 306 -0.88 19.79 -28.39
C PRO A 306 0.44 19.02 -28.55
N LYS A 307 1.60 19.64 -28.32
CA LYS A 307 2.94 19.04 -28.40
C LYS A 307 3.48 18.57 -27.05
N PHE A 308 2.72 18.69 -25.98
CA PHE A 308 3.14 18.32 -24.64
C PHE A 308 3.17 16.78 -24.47
N ALA A 309 4.26 16.15 -24.91
CA ALA A 309 4.43 14.70 -24.91
C ALA A 309 4.35 14.08 -23.50
N LEU A 310 4.95 14.73 -22.51
CA LEU A 310 4.96 14.24 -21.12
C LEU A 310 3.55 14.20 -20.51
N ALA A 311 2.70 15.21 -20.80
CA ALA A 311 1.30 15.19 -20.40
C ALA A 311 0.51 14.05 -21.06
N ALA A 312 0.76 13.77 -22.34
CA ALA A 312 0.15 12.64 -23.04
C ALA A 312 0.61 11.28 -22.47
N ALA A 313 1.88 11.15 -22.08
CA ALA A 313 2.40 9.94 -21.43
C ALA A 313 1.73 9.70 -20.08
N LEU A 314 1.62 10.73 -19.23
CA LEU A 314 0.94 10.64 -17.93
C LEU A 314 -0.56 10.33 -18.10
N LEU A 315 -1.23 10.89 -19.12
CA LEU A 315 -2.62 10.58 -19.46
C LEU A 315 -2.80 9.10 -19.81
N GLY A 316 -1.89 8.53 -20.61
CA GLY A 316 -1.90 7.10 -20.95
C GLY A 316 -1.79 6.23 -19.70
N ARG A 317 -0.86 6.57 -18.79
CA ARG A 317 -0.70 5.89 -17.51
C ARG A 317 -1.95 6.02 -16.63
N ALA A 318 -2.52 7.21 -16.50
CA ALA A 318 -3.72 7.46 -15.71
C ALA A 318 -4.92 6.62 -16.19
N HIS A 319 -5.12 6.51 -17.51
CA HIS A 319 -6.14 5.62 -18.08
C HIS A 319 -5.91 4.15 -17.72
N MET A 320 -4.66 3.66 -17.71
CA MET A 320 -4.34 2.29 -17.32
C MET A 320 -4.56 2.04 -15.81
N TYR A 321 -4.32 3.02 -14.96
CA TYR A 321 -4.65 2.93 -13.53
C TYR A 321 -6.16 2.81 -13.30
N MET A 322 -6.98 3.60 -14.01
CA MET A 322 -8.44 3.47 -13.99
C MET A 322 -8.90 2.09 -14.49
N TYR A 323 -8.27 1.58 -15.55
CA TYR A 323 -8.58 0.25 -16.11
C TYR A 323 -8.30 -0.86 -15.09
N PHE A 324 -7.21 -0.80 -14.37
CA PHE A 324 -6.76 -1.87 -13.49
C PHE A 324 -7.29 -1.77 -12.06
N PHE A 325 -7.14 -0.60 -11.42
CA PHE A 325 -7.48 -0.40 -10.00
C PHE A 325 -8.90 0.09 -9.75
N ALA A 326 -9.49 0.85 -10.67
CA ALA A 326 -10.85 1.38 -10.52
C ALA A 326 -11.95 0.55 -11.22
N PRO A 327 -11.74 -0.71 -11.53
CA PRO A 327 -12.34 -1.68 -12.44
C PRO A 327 -13.16 -1.08 -13.60
N ASP A 328 -12.61 -0.08 -14.29
CA ASP A 328 -13.16 0.45 -15.55
C ASP A 328 -12.50 -0.28 -16.74
N ARG A 329 -12.72 -1.59 -16.81
CA ARG A 329 -12.12 -2.48 -17.82
C ARG A 329 -12.89 -2.42 -19.15
N THR A 330 -13.09 -1.21 -19.66
CA THR A 330 -13.80 -0.99 -20.94
C THR A 330 -12.80 -0.87 -22.10
N ASP A 331 -13.24 -1.25 -23.31
CA ASP A 331 -12.44 -1.07 -24.53
C ASP A 331 -12.21 0.41 -24.84
N VAL A 332 -13.15 1.27 -24.45
CA VAL A 332 -13.02 2.74 -24.53
C VAL A 332 -11.86 3.22 -23.69
N ARG A 333 -11.76 2.74 -22.43
CA ARG A 333 -10.67 3.09 -21.52
C ARG A 333 -9.32 2.60 -22.05
N LEU A 334 -9.28 1.36 -22.53
CA LEU A 334 -8.08 0.76 -23.08
C LEU A 334 -7.61 1.48 -24.37
N LYS A 335 -8.55 1.87 -25.24
CA LYS A 335 -8.26 2.67 -26.43
C LYS A 335 -7.70 4.06 -26.04
N ALA A 336 -8.31 4.73 -25.08
CA ALA A 336 -7.86 6.04 -24.61
C ALA A 336 -6.41 5.97 -24.06
N ALA A 337 -6.08 4.93 -23.31
CA ALA A 337 -4.72 4.69 -22.83
C ALA A 337 -3.72 4.54 -23.98
N LYS A 338 -4.10 3.72 -24.99
CA LYS A 338 -3.26 3.51 -26.19
C LYS A 338 -3.06 4.81 -26.96
N ASP A 339 -4.13 5.52 -27.27
CA ASP A 339 -4.09 6.73 -28.10
C ASP A 339 -3.21 7.82 -27.43
N ALA A 340 -3.29 7.95 -26.08
CA ALA A 340 -2.46 8.90 -25.34
C ALA A 340 -0.97 8.51 -25.34
N ALA A 341 -0.65 7.24 -25.12
CA ALA A 341 0.74 6.75 -25.16
C ALA A 341 1.33 6.82 -26.57
N ASP A 342 0.56 6.46 -27.59
CA ASP A 342 1.00 6.55 -29.00
C ASP A 342 1.24 8.01 -29.42
N ARG A 343 0.39 8.94 -28.96
CA ARG A 343 0.61 10.37 -29.18
C ARG A 343 1.92 10.85 -28.55
N ALA A 344 2.19 10.46 -27.31
CA ALA A 344 3.44 10.82 -26.63
C ALA A 344 4.66 10.33 -27.41
N LEU A 345 4.65 9.07 -27.88
CA LEU A 345 5.73 8.49 -28.66
C LEU A 345 5.85 9.07 -30.07
N ALA A 346 4.75 9.48 -30.70
CA ALA A 346 4.80 10.19 -31.97
C ALA A 346 5.47 11.57 -31.86
N LEU A 347 5.30 12.24 -30.71
CA LEU A 347 5.92 13.53 -30.40
C LEU A 347 7.40 13.37 -29.99
N GLN A 348 7.67 12.39 -29.11
CA GLN A 348 9.01 12.12 -28.57
C GLN A 348 9.26 10.59 -28.51
N PRO A 349 9.83 9.99 -29.58
CA PRO A 349 10.01 8.53 -29.66
C PRO A 349 10.92 7.91 -28.60
N GLN A 350 11.73 8.71 -27.90
CA GLN A 350 12.67 8.25 -26.86
C GLN A 350 12.18 8.59 -25.45
N LEU A 351 10.95 9.09 -25.29
CA LEU A 351 10.40 9.48 -23.99
C LEU A 351 10.16 8.24 -23.12
N GLY A 352 10.90 8.08 -22.02
CA GLY A 352 10.81 6.92 -21.14
C GLY A 352 9.44 6.75 -20.52
N GLU A 353 8.82 7.85 -20.09
CA GLU A 353 7.47 7.87 -19.50
C GLU A 353 6.40 7.39 -20.49
N ALA A 354 6.59 7.63 -21.79
CA ALA A 354 5.67 7.16 -22.82
C ALA A 354 5.82 5.65 -23.06
N HIS A 355 7.05 5.13 -23.09
CA HIS A 355 7.32 3.69 -23.12
C HIS A 355 6.79 3.01 -21.84
N PHE A 356 6.96 3.65 -20.68
CA PHE A 356 6.44 3.16 -19.43
C PHE A 356 4.90 3.10 -19.42
N ALA A 357 4.19 4.10 -19.97
CA ALA A 357 2.74 4.06 -20.16
C ALA A 357 2.32 2.90 -21.08
N ARG A 358 3.04 2.64 -22.17
CA ARG A 358 2.79 1.50 -23.08
C ARG A 358 3.09 0.15 -22.43
N THR A 359 4.01 0.09 -21.47
CA THR A 359 4.24 -1.11 -20.67
C THR A 359 2.95 -1.56 -19.97
N PHE A 360 2.24 -0.64 -19.32
CA PHE A 360 0.96 -0.96 -18.67
C PHE A 360 -0.14 -1.39 -19.65
N TYR A 361 -0.19 -0.78 -20.83
CA TYR A 361 -1.12 -1.18 -21.89
C TYR A 361 -0.95 -2.66 -22.26
N TRP A 362 0.27 -3.12 -22.49
CA TRP A 362 0.55 -4.52 -22.79
C TRP A 362 0.43 -5.42 -21.56
N TYR A 363 0.89 -4.97 -20.40
CA TYR A 363 0.92 -5.74 -19.16
C TYR A 363 -0.49 -5.95 -18.60
N TRP A 364 -1.22 -4.88 -18.32
CA TRP A 364 -2.55 -4.96 -17.69
C TRP A 364 -3.67 -5.20 -18.68
N GLY A 365 -3.57 -4.61 -19.87
CA GLY A 365 -4.60 -4.72 -20.91
C GLY A 365 -4.64 -6.09 -21.57
N PHE A 366 -3.46 -6.67 -21.88
CA PHE A 366 -3.38 -7.89 -22.68
C PHE A 366 -2.62 -9.04 -22.01
N ARG A 367 -1.96 -8.81 -20.87
CA ARG A 367 -1.00 -9.75 -20.29
C ARG A 367 0.03 -10.26 -21.32
N ASP A 368 0.42 -9.40 -22.23
CA ASP A 368 1.51 -9.63 -23.19
C ASP A 368 2.82 -9.18 -22.54
N TYR A 369 3.37 -10.07 -21.73
CA TYR A 369 4.56 -9.80 -20.94
C TYR A 369 5.81 -9.59 -21.81
N ALA A 370 5.84 -10.16 -23.02
CA ALA A 370 6.97 -10.00 -23.93
C ALA A 370 7.00 -8.56 -24.48
N ARG A 371 5.87 -8.04 -24.97
CA ARG A 371 5.79 -6.65 -25.44
C ARG A 371 5.93 -5.65 -24.29
N ALA A 372 5.33 -5.95 -23.14
CA ALA A 372 5.49 -5.12 -21.95
C ALA A 372 6.96 -4.99 -21.55
N GLN A 373 7.74 -6.08 -21.57
CA GLN A 373 9.17 -6.06 -21.28
C GLN A 373 9.96 -5.26 -22.31
N GLN A 374 9.64 -5.36 -23.59
CA GLN A 374 10.30 -4.56 -24.64
C GLN A 374 10.11 -3.05 -24.40
N GLU A 375 8.89 -2.62 -24.10
CA GLU A 375 8.62 -1.21 -23.79
C GLU A 375 9.34 -0.77 -22.50
N LEU A 376 9.37 -1.64 -21.49
CA LEU A 376 10.05 -1.36 -20.23
C LEU A 376 11.56 -1.23 -20.40
N ASP A 377 12.17 -2.04 -21.27
CA ASP A 377 13.59 -1.94 -21.59
C ASP A 377 13.93 -0.64 -22.33
N LEU A 378 12.98 -0.11 -23.12
CA LEU A 378 13.10 1.22 -23.72
C LEU A 378 12.95 2.33 -22.67
N ALA A 379 11.98 2.21 -21.75
CA ALA A 379 11.83 3.14 -20.64
C ALA A 379 13.07 3.20 -19.75
N ARG A 380 13.69 2.05 -19.44
CA ARG A 380 14.89 1.96 -18.60
C ARG A 380 16.09 2.72 -19.19
N LYS A 381 16.20 2.87 -20.51
CA LYS A 381 17.31 3.62 -21.14
C LYS A 381 17.32 5.09 -20.76
N SER A 382 16.16 5.70 -20.57
CA SER A 382 16.01 7.09 -20.16
C SER A 382 15.66 7.29 -18.70
N MET A 383 15.32 6.20 -17.99
CA MET A 383 14.92 6.19 -16.57
C MET A 383 15.72 5.10 -15.81
N PRO A 384 17.08 5.14 -15.81
CA PRO A 384 17.93 4.04 -15.33
C PRO A 384 17.80 3.78 -13.82
N HIS A 385 17.42 4.79 -13.03
CA HIS A 385 17.27 4.71 -11.58
C HIS A 385 15.82 4.85 -11.14
N SER A 386 14.87 4.53 -12.03
CA SER A 386 13.45 4.56 -11.68
C SER A 386 13.06 3.33 -10.84
N TYR A 387 12.59 3.58 -9.63
CA TYR A 387 11.94 2.60 -8.78
C TYR A 387 10.81 1.88 -9.53
N ASP A 388 9.91 2.64 -10.17
CA ASP A 388 8.75 2.11 -10.88
C ASP A 388 9.13 1.13 -11.99
N VAL A 389 10.20 1.45 -12.74
CA VAL A 389 10.70 0.57 -13.82
C VAL A 389 11.20 -0.76 -13.25
N GLU A 390 11.93 -0.74 -12.13
CA GLU A 390 12.42 -1.97 -11.51
C GLU A 390 11.31 -2.79 -10.85
N GLU A 391 10.35 -2.14 -10.20
CA GLU A 391 9.18 -2.81 -9.60
C GLU A 391 8.33 -3.53 -10.66
N ILE A 392 7.99 -2.84 -11.74
CA ILE A 392 7.19 -3.41 -12.84
C ILE A 392 7.98 -4.50 -13.58
N SER A 393 9.30 -4.35 -13.74
CA SER A 393 10.16 -5.40 -14.29
C SER A 393 10.11 -6.68 -13.43
N ALA A 394 10.20 -6.52 -12.11
CA ALA A 394 10.07 -7.64 -11.18
C ALA A 394 8.67 -8.29 -11.25
N ALA A 395 7.61 -7.48 -11.34
CA ALA A 395 6.25 -7.97 -11.47
C ALA A 395 6.05 -8.77 -12.78
N ILE A 396 6.57 -8.30 -13.91
CA ILE A 396 6.53 -9.01 -15.19
C ILE A 396 7.32 -10.32 -15.12
N ALA A 397 8.55 -10.28 -14.56
CA ALA A 397 9.37 -11.48 -14.37
C ALA A 397 8.65 -12.54 -13.53
N ARG A 398 7.93 -12.12 -12.46
CA ARG A 398 7.11 -13.00 -11.62
C ARG A 398 6.01 -13.68 -12.42
N ARG A 399 5.30 -12.94 -13.28
CA ARG A 399 4.26 -13.50 -14.16
C ARG A 399 4.82 -14.53 -15.14
N GLN A 400 6.06 -14.31 -15.59
CA GLN A 400 6.77 -15.25 -16.46
C GLN A 400 7.41 -16.44 -15.71
N GLY A 401 7.27 -16.54 -14.39
CA GLY A 401 7.89 -17.57 -13.57
C GLY A 401 9.41 -17.43 -13.40
N LYS A 402 9.97 -16.27 -13.69
CA LYS A 402 11.41 -15.95 -13.55
C LYS A 402 11.71 -15.48 -12.13
N TRP A 403 11.57 -16.38 -11.16
CA TRP A 403 11.57 -16.07 -9.73
C TRP A 403 12.83 -15.37 -9.23
N ASP A 404 14.02 -15.83 -9.69
CA ASP A 404 15.29 -15.19 -9.31
C ASP A 404 15.39 -13.77 -9.85
N GLN A 405 14.95 -13.53 -11.09
CA GLN A 405 14.90 -12.19 -11.67
C GLN A 405 13.90 -11.29 -10.94
N THR A 406 12.76 -11.85 -10.50
CA THR A 406 11.80 -11.15 -9.65
C THR A 406 12.45 -10.67 -8.35
N LEU A 407 13.10 -11.57 -7.61
CA LEU A 407 13.75 -11.23 -6.34
C LEU A 407 14.90 -10.23 -6.53
N GLN A 408 15.67 -10.33 -7.62
CA GLN A 408 16.73 -9.36 -7.95
C GLN A 408 16.14 -7.99 -8.30
N GLY A 409 15.07 -7.94 -9.11
CA GLY A 409 14.39 -6.69 -9.45
C GLY A 409 13.81 -5.98 -8.23
N LEU A 410 13.16 -6.73 -7.31
CA LEU A 410 12.67 -6.17 -6.06
C LEU A 410 13.79 -5.61 -5.16
N ARG A 411 14.97 -6.27 -5.15
CA ARG A 411 16.14 -5.73 -4.41
C ARG A 411 16.63 -4.41 -5.03
N ARG A 412 16.67 -4.29 -6.37
CA ARG A 412 17.03 -3.03 -7.03
C ARG A 412 16.00 -1.95 -6.77
N ALA A 413 14.70 -2.26 -6.88
CA ALA A 413 13.63 -1.34 -6.51
C ALA A 413 13.80 -0.82 -5.08
N GLN A 414 14.09 -1.70 -4.11
CA GLN A 414 14.35 -1.31 -2.72
C GLN A 414 15.58 -0.42 -2.55
N GLN A 415 16.60 -0.54 -3.41
CA GLN A 415 17.79 0.33 -3.35
C GLN A 415 17.45 1.77 -3.79
N PHE A 416 16.50 1.94 -4.72
CA PHE A 416 16.04 3.25 -5.17
C PHE A 416 14.94 3.83 -4.28
N ASP A 417 14.22 2.98 -3.54
CA ASP A 417 13.15 3.41 -2.63
C ASP A 417 13.19 2.61 -1.32
N PRO A 418 14.19 2.84 -0.45
CA PRO A 418 14.47 2.00 0.72
C PRO A 418 13.39 2.07 1.81
N ARG A 419 12.57 3.11 1.82
CA ARG A 419 11.50 3.29 2.81
C ARG A 419 10.10 3.01 2.26
N ASN A 420 9.99 2.60 1.01
CA ASN A 420 8.73 2.15 0.43
C ASN A 420 8.39 0.74 0.94
N SER A 421 7.14 0.57 1.37
CA SER A 421 6.64 -0.73 1.85
C SER A 421 6.36 -1.72 0.71
N SER A 422 6.12 -1.24 -0.53
CA SER A 422 5.70 -2.07 -1.67
C SER A 422 6.70 -3.18 -2.01
N PRO A 423 8.03 -2.95 -2.13
CA PRO A 423 8.96 -4.03 -2.41
C PRO A 423 8.94 -5.14 -1.35
N GLN A 424 8.79 -4.78 -0.08
CA GLN A 424 8.71 -5.76 1.00
C GLN A 424 7.41 -6.57 0.94
N PHE A 425 6.31 -5.92 0.62
CA PHE A 425 5.03 -6.59 0.39
C PHE A 425 5.12 -7.58 -0.79
N GLU A 426 5.74 -7.17 -1.90
CA GLU A 426 5.95 -7.98 -3.09
C GLU A 426 6.94 -9.14 -2.85
N PHE A 427 7.99 -8.95 -2.01
CA PHE A 427 8.82 -10.04 -1.51
C PHE A 427 7.98 -11.06 -0.74
N GLY A 428 7.11 -10.58 0.16
CA GLY A 428 6.21 -11.44 0.93
C GLY A 428 5.33 -12.31 0.04
N GLN A 429 4.69 -11.73 -0.98
CA GLN A 429 3.88 -12.47 -1.95
C GLN A 429 4.72 -13.48 -2.74
N THR A 430 5.91 -13.07 -3.20
CA THR A 430 6.78 -13.92 -4.00
C THR A 430 7.31 -15.10 -3.18
N TYR A 431 7.77 -14.86 -1.95
CA TYR A 431 8.22 -15.92 -1.04
C TYR A 431 7.10 -16.87 -0.67
N ALA A 432 5.88 -16.36 -0.38
CA ALA A 432 4.73 -17.21 -0.10
C ALA A 432 4.37 -18.10 -1.31
N GLN A 433 4.40 -17.55 -2.54
CA GLN A 433 4.20 -18.34 -3.77
C GLN A 433 5.22 -19.48 -3.92
N LEU A 434 6.47 -19.22 -3.54
CA LEU A 434 7.58 -20.20 -3.53
C LEU A 434 7.55 -21.13 -2.32
N ARG A 435 6.58 -21.06 -1.41
CA ARG A 435 6.48 -21.75 -0.11
C ARG A 435 7.60 -21.44 0.87
N ARG A 436 8.30 -20.33 0.67
CA ARG A 436 9.30 -19.77 1.59
C ARG A 436 8.59 -18.93 2.65
N TYR A 437 7.72 -19.57 3.44
CA TYR A 437 6.76 -18.87 4.32
C TYR A 437 7.41 -18.10 5.46
N ALA A 438 8.55 -18.56 5.98
CA ALA A 438 9.28 -17.83 7.02
C ALA A 438 9.83 -16.50 6.51
N GLU A 439 10.36 -16.49 5.29
CA GLU A 439 10.86 -15.27 4.64
C GLU A 439 9.69 -14.35 4.21
N ALA A 440 8.57 -14.94 3.80
CA ALA A 440 7.35 -14.18 3.55
C ALA A 440 6.84 -13.48 4.81
N ASP A 441 6.88 -14.14 5.98
CA ASP A 441 6.48 -13.55 7.27
C ASP A 441 7.34 -12.33 7.63
N GLN A 442 8.67 -12.46 7.47
CA GLN A 442 9.61 -11.36 7.72
C GLN A 442 9.40 -10.19 6.75
N ALA A 443 9.19 -10.48 5.47
CA ALA A 443 8.95 -9.47 4.45
C ALA A 443 7.63 -8.70 4.71
N TYR A 444 6.55 -9.39 5.03
CA TYR A 444 5.28 -8.75 5.40
C TYR A 444 5.38 -7.94 6.71
N ALA A 445 6.14 -8.43 7.70
CA ALA A 445 6.40 -7.67 8.92
C ALA A 445 7.11 -6.36 8.60
N ARG A 446 8.16 -6.42 7.76
CA ARG A 446 8.90 -5.22 7.34
C ARG A 446 8.05 -4.28 6.50
N ALA A 447 7.18 -4.80 5.63
CA ALA A 447 6.21 -3.99 4.89
C ALA A 447 5.27 -3.23 5.84
N ALA A 448 4.78 -3.88 6.89
CA ALA A 448 3.93 -3.24 7.89
C ALA A 448 4.64 -2.13 8.67
N GLU A 449 5.93 -2.30 9.00
CA GLU A 449 6.74 -1.27 9.68
C GLU A 449 6.98 -0.03 8.80
N LEU A 450 7.08 -0.21 7.48
CA LEU A 450 7.35 0.87 6.54
C LEU A 450 6.08 1.60 6.08
N SER A 451 4.92 0.96 6.18
CA SER A 451 3.65 1.50 5.69
C SER A 451 3.03 2.50 6.66
N ALA A 452 2.45 3.57 6.14
CA ALA A 452 1.60 4.48 6.91
C ALA A 452 0.28 3.80 7.33
N ASP A 453 -0.27 2.91 6.47
CA ASP A 453 -1.37 2.01 6.81
C ASP A 453 -0.88 0.54 6.78
N PRO A 454 -0.54 -0.05 7.93
CA PRO A 454 0.02 -1.39 7.99
C PRO A 454 -1.02 -2.51 7.83
N ALA A 455 -2.32 -2.19 7.81
CA ALA A 455 -3.41 -3.16 7.92
C ALA A 455 -3.32 -4.27 6.87
N LEU A 456 -3.12 -3.92 5.59
CA LEU A 456 -3.02 -4.92 4.51
C LEU A 456 -1.82 -5.85 4.71
N SER A 457 -0.66 -5.33 5.07
CA SER A 457 0.55 -6.13 5.31
C SER A 457 0.39 -7.05 6.51
N GLN A 458 -0.24 -6.58 7.58
CA GLN A 458 -0.55 -7.38 8.78
C GLN A 458 -1.52 -8.51 8.45
N ILE A 459 -2.57 -8.25 7.66
CA ILE A 459 -3.52 -9.28 7.21
C ILE A 459 -2.80 -10.32 6.35
N ARG A 460 -1.98 -9.90 5.39
CA ARG A 460 -1.21 -10.81 4.55
C ARG A 460 -0.25 -11.69 5.37
N ARG A 461 0.40 -11.10 6.36
CA ARG A 461 1.24 -11.85 7.31
C ARG A 461 0.44 -12.90 8.07
N ALA A 462 -0.74 -12.53 8.59
CA ALA A 462 -1.61 -13.45 9.30
C ALA A 462 -2.18 -14.55 8.40
N GLN A 463 -2.54 -14.22 7.16
CA GLN A 463 -2.93 -15.20 6.13
C GLN A 463 -1.78 -16.14 5.76
N ASN A 464 -0.54 -15.63 5.68
CA ASN A 464 0.64 -16.46 5.47
C ASN A 464 0.78 -17.51 6.57
N THR A 465 0.51 -17.16 7.84
CA THR A 465 0.49 -18.13 8.96
C THR A 465 -0.61 -19.18 8.79
N ALA A 466 -1.80 -18.80 8.36
CA ALA A 466 -2.88 -19.73 8.08
C ALA A 466 -2.52 -20.71 6.95
N VAL A 467 -1.96 -20.20 5.86
CA VAL A 467 -1.49 -21.03 4.72
C VAL A 467 -0.32 -21.93 5.09
N TRP A 468 0.60 -21.45 5.90
CA TRP A 468 1.79 -22.18 6.32
C TRP A 468 1.49 -23.27 7.34
N LYS A 469 0.75 -22.89 8.42
CA LYS A 469 0.62 -23.73 9.63
C LYS A 469 -0.82 -24.21 9.87
N GLY A 470 -1.81 -23.67 9.15
CA GLY A 470 -3.22 -23.90 9.43
C GLY A 470 -3.72 -23.15 10.68
N ASP A 471 -2.91 -22.24 11.24
CA ASP A 471 -3.26 -21.46 12.43
C ASP A 471 -4.01 -20.19 12.05
N LEU A 472 -5.27 -20.10 12.46
CA LEU A 472 -6.19 -18.98 12.21
C LEU A 472 -6.17 -17.90 13.32
N ALA A 473 -5.51 -18.16 14.45
CA ALA A 473 -5.52 -17.24 15.59
C ALA A 473 -4.92 -15.86 15.25
N PRO A 474 -3.77 -15.76 14.54
CA PRO A 474 -3.23 -14.46 14.12
C PRO A 474 -4.18 -13.69 13.20
N LEU A 475 -4.83 -14.38 12.25
CA LEU A 475 -5.78 -13.73 11.33
C LEU A 475 -7.02 -13.20 12.08
N ARG A 476 -7.54 -13.98 13.01
CA ARG A 476 -8.65 -13.57 13.88
C ARG A 476 -8.29 -12.34 14.70
N ALA A 477 -7.12 -12.32 15.34
CA ALA A 477 -6.65 -11.19 16.14
C ALA A 477 -6.44 -9.93 15.29
N THR A 478 -5.83 -10.06 14.12
CA THR A 478 -5.59 -8.94 13.20
C THR A 478 -6.90 -8.32 12.72
N LEU A 479 -7.86 -9.14 12.25
CA LEU A 479 -9.15 -8.64 11.76
C LEU A 479 -10.01 -8.03 12.87
N ALA A 480 -9.94 -8.56 14.10
CA ALA A 480 -10.65 -8.01 15.25
C ALA A 480 -10.11 -6.65 15.72
N ALA A 481 -8.85 -6.35 15.42
CA ALA A 481 -8.23 -5.07 15.77
C ALA A 481 -8.56 -3.95 14.76
N LEU A 482 -9.11 -4.27 13.59
CA LEU A 482 -9.47 -3.27 12.58
C LEU A 482 -10.80 -2.58 12.93
N SER A 483 -10.83 -1.25 12.78
CA SER A 483 -12.09 -0.51 12.86
C SER A 483 -13.00 -0.89 11.69
N THR A 484 -14.28 -1.16 11.98
CA THR A 484 -15.30 -1.48 10.97
C THR A 484 -15.58 -0.32 10.00
N GLU A 485 -15.21 0.89 10.39
CA GLU A 485 -15.37 2.11 9.57
C GLU A 485 -14.15 2.40 8.68
N SER A 486 -13.04 1.70 8.90
CA SER A 486 -11.81 1.93 8.11
C SER A 486 -11.93 1.42 6.68
N ASP A 487 -11.26 2.11 5.74
CA ASP A 487 -11.15 1.65 4.37
C ASP A 487 -10.41 0.30 4.27
N ALA A 488 -9.47 0.05 5.17
CA ALA A 488 -8.79 -1.24 5.31
C ALA A 488 -9.78 -2.37 5.62
N TYR A 489 -10.74 -2.15 6.53
CA TYR A 489 -11.77 -3.15 6.84
C TYR A 489 -12.67 -3.43 5.63
N ARG A 490 -13.11 -2.39 4.90
CA ARG A 490 -13.92 -2.55 3.70
C ARG A 490 -13.17 -3.32 2.61
N THR A 491 -11.91 -2.97 2.38
CA THR A 491 -11.05 -3.61 1.36
C THR A 491 -10.76 -5.08 1.71
N THR A 492 -10.78 -5.43 2.99
CA THR A 492 -10.39 -6.77 3.48
C THR A 492 -11.57 -7.64 3.91
N ARG A 493 -12.82 -7.27 3.56
CA ARG A 493 -14.02 -8.09 3.87
C ARG A 493 -13.93 -9.52 3.35
N SER A 494 -13.27 -9.74 2.21
CA SER A 494 -12.98 -11.08 1.72
C SER A 494 -12.14 -11.91 2.70
N SER A 495 -11.22 -11.29 3.43
CA SER A 495 -10.39 -11.98 4.45
C SER A 495 -11.20 -12.37 5.68
N SER A 496 -12.18 -11.54 6.07
CA SER A 496 -13.14 -11.86 7.14
C SER A 496 -14.06 -13.02 6.76
N PHE A 497 -14.51 -13.04 5.49
CA PHE A 497 -15.25 -14.17 4.95
C PHE A 497 -14.41 -15.45 4.98
N ASP A 498 -13.17 -15.40 4.49
CA ASP A 498 -12.27 -16.56 4.45
C ASP A 498 -11.98 -17.10 5.86
N LEU A 499 -11.79 -16.21 6.85
CA LEU A 499 -11.63 -16.63 8.26
C LEU A 499 -12.87 -17.39 8.77
N ALA A 500 -14.06 -16.86 8.54
CA ALA A 500 -15.31 -17.50 8.94
C ALA A 500 -15.51 -18.85 8.21
N TRP A 501 -15.23 -18.88 6.92
CA TRP A 501 -15.29 -20.07 6.07
C TRP A 501 -14.35 -21.18 6.56
N TRP A 502 -13.08 -20.86 6.79
CA TRP A 502 -12.10 -21.84 7.28
C TRP A 502 -12.35 -22.25 8.72
N SER A 503 -12.98 -21.38 9.52
CA SER A 503 -13.44 -21.72 10.88
C SER A 503 -14.74 -22.55 10.87
N ARG A 504 -15.32 -22.86 9.69
CA ARG A 504 -16.64 -23.51 9.52
C ARG A 504 -17.80 -22.75 10.13
N ASP A 505 -17.65 -21.48 10.39
CA ASP A 505 -18.74 -20.57 10.78
C ASP A 505 -19.42 -20.01 9.53
N PHE A 506 -20.18 -20.89 8.87
CA PHE A 506 -20.84 -20.57 7.61
C PHE A 506 -21.93 -19.51 7.78
N SER A 507 -22.49 -19.38 8.99
CA SER A 507 -23.48 -18.34 9.30
C SER A 507 -22.87 -16.96 9.28
N THR A 508 -21.72 -16.77 9.93
CA THR A 508 -20.96 -15.52 9.87
C THR A 508 -20.43 -15.24 8.46
N ALA A 509 -19.96 -16.26 7.72
CA ALA A 509 -19.52 -16.10 6.33
C ALA A 509 -20.67 -15.59 5.45
N ALA A 510 -21.87 -16.17 5.57
CA ALA A 510 -23.06 -15.72 4.84
C ALA A 510 -23.41 -14.26 5.17
N ARG A 511 -23.46 -13.90 6.46
CA ARG A 511 -23.76 -12.55 6.91
C ARG A 511 -22.77 -11.52 6.36
N ILE A 512 -21.46 -11.80 6.41
CA ILE A 512 -20.41 -10.92 5.84
C ILE A 512 -20.67 -10.69 4.35
N ALA A 513 -21.04 -11.75 3.62
CA ALA A 513 -21.32 -11.63 2.20
C ALA A 513 -22.63 -10.88 1.92
N GLU A 514 -23.65 -11.00 2.74
CA GLU A 514 -24.92 -10.27 2.61
C GLU A 514 -24.77 -8.78 2.89
N GLU A 515 -24.03 -8.42 3.92
CA GLU A 515 -23.83 -7.04 4.37
C GLU A 515 -22.86 -6.24 3.46
N SER A 516 -22.11 -6.88 2.57
CA SER A 516 -21.18 -6.20 1.69
C SER A 516 -21.89 -5.49 0.54
N ASP A 517 -21.50 -4.25 0.28
CA ASP A 517 -21.91 -3.44 -0.87
C ASP A 517 -21.10 -3.75 -2.14
N GLN A 518 -20.01 -4.50 -2.04
CA GLN A 518 -19.15 -4.86 -3.16
C GLN A 518 -19.77 -6.00 -3.98
N ALA A 519 -19.96 -5.80 -5.28
CA ALA A 519 -20.49 -6.84 -6.16
C ALA A 519 -19.50 -7.99 -6.37
N THR A 520 -18.21 -7.68 -6.36
CA THR A 520 -17.11 -8.65 -6.56
C THR A 520 -16.05 -8.45 -5.48
N TRP A 521 -15.40 -9.54 -5.10
CA TRP A 521 -14.26 -9.53 -4.20
C TRP A 521 -13.02 -10.05 -4.91
N THR A 522 -11.92 -9.34 -4.76
CA THR A 522 -10.61 -9.93 -5.05
C THR A 522 -10.36 -11.05 -4.05
N PHE A 523 -9.87 -12.18 -4.51
CA PHE A 523 -9.52 -13.27 -3.62
C PHE A 523 -8.45 -12.79 -2.65
N SER A 524 -8.64 -13.06 -1.35
CA SER A 524 -7.76 -12.51 -0.31
C SER A 524 -6.30 -12.94 -0.44
N ARG A 525 -6.02 -13.99 -1.22
CA ARG A 525 -4.69 -14.58 -1.41
C ARG A 525 -4.17 -14.49 -2.85
N GLY A 526 -4.97 -13.99 -3.80
CA GLY A 526 -4.65 -13.96 -5.22
C GLY A 526 -5.16 -12.69 -5.92
N ASN A 527 -5.11 -12.73 -7.24
CA ASN A 527 -5.56 -11.64 -8.11
C ASN A 527 -6.86 -11.95 -8.88
N SER A 528 -7.50 -13.08 -8.57
CA SER A 528 -8.78 -13.44 -9.19
C SER A 528 -9.92 -12.65 -8.57
N VAL A 529 -10.91 -12.35 -9.38
CA VAL A 529 -12.12 -11.64 -8.96
C VAL A 529 -13.28 -12.62 -8.92
N THR A 530 -13.89 -12.78 -7.75
CA THR A 530 -15.00 -13.70 -7.52
C THR A 530 -16.28 -12.90 -7.25
N PRO A 531 -17.45 -13.26 -7.85
CA PRO A 531 -18.72 -12.67 -7.49
C PRO A 531 -19.02 -12.89 -6.00
N ARG A 532 -19.41 -11.85 -5.30
CA ARG A 532 -19.82 -11.94 -3.89
C ARG A 532 -20.99 -12.93 -3.71
N LEU A 533 -21.95 -12.91 -4.62
CA LEU A 533 -23.10 -13.82 -4.56
C LEU A 533 -22.70 -15.29 -4.69
N LEU A 534 -21.61 -15.60 -5.41
CA LEU A 534 -21.09 -16.96 -5.50
C LEU A 534 -20.58 -17.45 -4.14
N ARG A 535 -19.85 -16.60 -3.40
CA ARG A 535 -19.38 -16.92 -2.05
C ARG A 535 -20.55 -17.06 -1.06
N LEU A 536 -21.55 -16.19 -1.17
CA LEU A 536 -22.79 -16.32 -0.40
C LEU A 536 -23.50 -17.66 -0.69
N ALA A 537 -23.56 -18.07 -1.96
CA ALA A 537 -24.13 -19.34 -2.36
C ALA A 537 -23.38 -20.53 -1.72
N TRP A 538 -22.03 -20.49 -1.67
CA TRP A 538 -21.23 -21.50 -0.99
C TRP A 538 -21.58 -21.58 0.51
N ALA A 539 -21.64 -20.44 1.20
CA ALA A 539 -21.98 -20.40 2.61
C ALA A 539 -23.39 -20.94 2.88
N ARG A 540 -24.39 -20.55 2.06
CA ARG A 540 -25.76 -21.05 2.17
C ARG A 540 -25.86 -22.55 1.91
N ALA A 541 -25.13 -23.06 0.90
CA ALA A 541 -25.05 -24.50 0.61
C ALA A 541 -24.44 -25.27 1.79
N ALA A 542 -23.37 -24.78 2.38
CA ALA A 542 -22.70 -25.39 3.54
C ALA A 542 -23.59 -25.38 4.81
N MET A 543 -24.52 -24.43 4.93
CA MET A 543 -25.54 -24.40 5.99
C MET A 543 -26.72 -25.34 5.73
N GLY A 544 -26.77 -26.02 4.56
CA GLY A 544 -27.92 -26.86 4.17
C GLY A 544 -29.11 -26.06 3.59
N ASP A 545 -29.00 -24.74 3.41
CA ASP A 545 -30.04 -23.89 2.80
C ASP A 545 -29.98 -23.99 1.26
N SER A 546 -30.28 -25.19 0.75
CA SER A 546 -30.16 -25.53 -0.67
C SER A 546 -31.04 -24.67 -1.57
N ALA A 547 -32.20 -24.21 -1.07
CA ALA A 547 -33.11 -23.37 -1.87
C ALA A 547 -32.51 -22.00 -2.14
N LYS A 548 -31.99 -21.32 -1.10
CA LYS A 548 -31.33 -20.02 -1.26
C LYS A 548 -30.03 -20.14 -2.05
N ALA A 549 -29.22 -21.18 -1.78
CA ALA A 549 -28.01 -21.44 -2.53
C ALA A 549 -28.29 -21.58 -4.02
N LYS A 550 -29.32 -22.37 -4.40
CA LYS A 550 -29.73 -22.56 -5.79
C LYS A 550 -30.18 -21.26 -6.45
N ALA A 551 -30.96 -20.43 -5.75
CA ALA A 551 -31.39 -19.13 -6.27
C ALA A 551 -30.19 -18.23 -6.57
N LEU A 552 -29.22 -18.13 -5.63
CA LEU A 552 -27.99 -17.35 -5.81
C LEU A 552 -27.13 -17.87 -6.98
N TYR A 553 -26.95 -19.19 -7.08
CA TYR A 553 -26.24 -19.78 -8.24
C TYR A 553 -26.97 -19.46 -9.56
N THR A 554 -28.30 -19.46 -9.58
CA THR A 554 -29.07 -19.12 -10.79
C THR A 554 -28.86 -17.67 -11.20
N ASP A 555 -28.82 -16.75 -10.26
CA ASP A 555 -28.56 -15.33 -10.53
C ASP A 555 -27.13 -15.13 -11.08
N VAL A 556 -26.10 -15.70 -10.41
CA VAL A 556 -24.72 -15.62 -10.91
C VAL A 556 -24.58 -16.27 -12.29
N TYR A 557 -25.18 -17.42 -12.50
CA TYR A 557 -25.15 -18.12 -13.78
C TYR A 557 -25.72 -17.27 -14.90
N ARG A 558 -26.92 -16.71 -14.73
CA ARG A 558 -27.59 -15.83 -15.71
C ARG A 558 -26.72 -14.62 -16.06
N ASP A 559 -26.20 -13.93 -15.03
CA ASP A 559 -25.46 -12.69 -15.20
C ASP A 559 -24.11 -12.95 -15.88
N TYR A 560 -23.41 -14.04 -15.50
CA TYR A 560 -22.12 -14.38 -16.08
C TYR A 560 -22.24 -15.08 -17.45
N GLN A 561 -23.35 -15.73 -17.75
CA GLN A 561 -23.64 -16.20 -19.11
C GLN A 561 -23.73 -15.01 -20.09
N ALA A 562 -24.38 -13.92 -19.69
CA ALA A 562 -24.42 -12.68 -20.46
C ALA A 562 -23.04 -12.04 -20.58
N ALA A 563 -22.32 -11.98 -19.46
CA ALA A 563 -20.97 -11.39 -19.37
C ALA A 563 -19.94 -12.14 -20.26
N VAL A 564 -20.01 -13.47 -20.32
CA VAL A 564 -19.13 -14.28 -21.20
C VAL A 564 -19.44 -14.02 -22.68
N ARG A 565 -20.73 -13.86 -23.08
CA ARG A 565 -21.08 -13.50 -24.45
C ARG A 565 -20.50 -12.13 -24.83
N GLU A 566 -20.52 -11.17 -23.93
CA GLU A 566 -19.93 -9.85 -24.14
C GLU A 566 -18.42 -9.91 -24.32
N ARG A 567 -17.72 -10.72 -23.48
CA ARG A 567 -16.27 -10.87 -23.48
C ARG A 567 -15.83 -12.32 -23.39
N PRO A 568 -15.83 -13.05 -24.53
CA PRO A 568 -15.51 -14.48 -24.54
C PRO A 568 -14.03 -14.81 -24.30
N GLY A 569 -13.15 -13.81 -24.19
CA GLY A 569 -11.76 -13.96 -23.83
C GLY A 569 -11.46 -13.70 -22.34
N ASP A 570 -12.47 -13.46 -21.50
CA ASP A 570 -12.29 -13.11 -20.10
C ASP A 570 -12.35 -14.38 -19.22
N TRP A 571 -11.21 -14.80 -18.72
CA TRP A 571 -11.06 -16.00 -17.88
C TRP A 571 -11.77 -15.89 -16.53
N ASP A 572 -11.87 -14.69 -15.91
CA ASP A 572 -12.61 -14.48 -14.66
C ASP A 572 -14.09 -14.81 -14.85
N ARG A 573 -14.67 -14.34 -15.97
CA ARG A 573 -16.08 -14.57 -16.30
C ARG A 573 -16.39 -16.03 -16.58
N HIS A 574 -15.51 -16.74 -17.33
CA HIS A 574 -15.63 -18.16 -17.57
C HIS A 574 -15.56 -18.97 -16.27
N MET A 575 -14.60 -18.65 -15.37
CA MET A 575 -14.47 -19.36 -14.09
C MET A 575 -15.69 -19.14 -13.20
N ALA A 576 -16.19 -17.90 -13.10
CA ALA A 576 -17.39 -17.60 -12.31
C ALA A 576 -18.65 -18.32 -12.86
N LEU A 577 -18.80 -18.36 -14.18
CA LEU A 577 -19.87 -19.11 -14.85
C LEU A 577 -19.78 -20.61 -14.55
N GLY A 578 -18.57 -21.19 -14.69
CA GLY A 578 -18.33 -22.61 -14.42
C GLY A 578 -18.63 -23.01 -12.99
N LEU A 579 -18.21 -22.20 -12.00
CA LEU A 579 -18.49 -22.43 -10.59
C LEU A 579 -19.99 -22.30 -10.26
N ALA A 580 -20.71 -21.37 -10.90
CA ALA A 580 -22.16 -21.25 -10.74
C ALA A 580 -22.90 -22.44 -11.38
N ALA A 581 -22.48 -22.85 -12.56
CA ALA A 581 -23.02 -24.05 -13.25
C ALA A 581 -22.80 -25.32 -12.39
N ALA A 582 -21.63 -25.45 -11.74
CA ALA A 582 -21.36 -26.58 -10.83
C ALA A 582 -22.34 -26.57 -9.64
N GLY A 583 -22.61 -25.41 -9.04
CA GLY A 583 -23.59 -25.26 -7.96
C GLY A 583 -25.04 -25.58 -8.38
N LEU A 584 -25.36 -25.48 -9.66
CA LEU A 584 -26.65 -25.86 -10.24
C LEU A 584 -26.71 -27.33 -10.70
N GLY A 585 -25.59 -28.09 -10.61
CA GLY A 585 -25.50 -29.46 -11.10
C GLY A 585 -25.36 -29.59 -12.63
N LEU A 586 -25.06 -28.49 -13.34
CA LEU A 586 -24.86 -28.47 -14.80
C LEU A 586 -23.43 -28.94 -15.13
N LYS A 587 -23.14 -30.21 -14.82
CA LYS A 587 -21.78 -30.79 -14.84
C LYS A 587 -21.03 -30.60 -16.16
N PRO A 588 -21.59 -30.88 -17.35
CA PRO A 588 -20.88 -30.73 -18.63
C PRO A 588 -20.46 -29.27 -18.89
N GLU A 589 -21.35 -28.33 -18.61
CA GLU A 589 -21.11 -26.91 -18.82
C GLU A 589 -20.12 -26.36 -17.80
N ALA A 590 -20.26 -26.73 -16.54
CA ALA A 590 -19.32 -26.37 -15.49
C ALA A 590 -17.89 -26.74 -15.88
N ILE A 591 -17.66 -27.98 -16.33
CA ILE A 591 -16.35 -28.47 -16.76
C ILE A 591 -15.84 -27.70 -17.98
N ALA A 592 -16.69 -27.45 -18.96
CA ALA A 592 -16.32 -26.72 -20.17
C ALA A 592 -15.86 -25.29 -19.86
N GLU A 593 -16.62 -24.56 -19.05
CA GLU A 593 -16.32 -23.18 -18.66
C GLU A 593 -15.08 -23.09 -17.76
N GLY A 594 -14.94 -23.98 -16.77
CA GLY A 594 -13.75 -24.05 -15.92
C GLY A 594 -12.47 -24.36 -16.70
N ARG A 595 -12.51 -25.30 -17.65
CA ARG A 595 -11.38 -25.59 -18.56
C ARG A 595 -11.08 -24.40 -19.43
N ARG A 596 -12.10 -23.75 -19.98
CA ARG A 596 -11.92 -22.56 -20.82
C ARG A 596 -11.21 -21.43 -20.08
N ALA A 597 -11.54 -21.20 -18.82
CA ALA A 597 -10.83 -20.22 -17.99
C ALA A 597 -9.32 -20.54 -17.86
N VAL A 598 -8.97 -21.80 -17.61
CA VAL A 598 -7.56 -22.23 -17.49
C VAL A 598 -6.84 -22.20 -18.85
N GLU A 599 -7.51 -22.49 -19.96
CA GLU A 599 -6.95 -22.35 -21.31
C GLU A 599 -6.66 -20.88 -21.65
N LEU A 600 -7.52 -19.96 -21.23
CA LEU A 600 -7.34 -18.52 -21.45
C LEU A 600 -6.19 -17.94 -20.61
N LEU A 601 -5.97 -18.48 -19.39
CA LEU A 601 -4.89 -18.07 -18.52
C LEU A 601 -4.09 -19.29 -17.98
N PRO A 602 -3.35 -20.00 -18.83
CA PRO A 602 -2.54 -21.13 -18.40
C PRO A 602 -1.32 -20.65 -17.59
N ILE A 603 -0.76 -21.54 -16.77
CA ILE A 603 0.46 -21.29 -15.98
C ILE A 603 1.63 -20.84 -16.86
N SER A 604 1.74 -21.37 -18.08
CA SER A 604 2.76 -20.99 -19.05
C SER A 604 2.65 -19.52 -19.50
N ARG A 605 1.47 -18.94 -19.42
CA ARG A 605 1.23 -17.51 -19.70
C ARG A 605 1.41 -16.66 -18.44
N ASP A 606 0.89 -17.12 -17.30
CA ASP A 606 0.98 -16.38 -16.04
C ASP A 606 1.28 -17.36 -14.88
N ALA A 607 2.55 -17.49 -14.54
CA ALA A 607 3.01 -18.39 -13.49
C ALA A 607 2.60 -17.96 -12.07
N PHE A 608 2.13 -16.73 -11.90
CA PHE A 608 1.66 -16.22 -10.61
C PHE A 608 0.15 -16.39 -10.43
N ALA A 609 -0.66 -16.04 -11.43
CA ALA A 609 -2.12 -16.14 -11.35
C ALA A 609 -2.65 -17.49 -11.87
N GLY A 610 -2.03 -18.10 -12.89
CA GLY A 610 -2.50 -19.36 -13.48
C GLY A 610 -2.72 -20.50 -12.48
N PRO A 611 -1.84 -20.71 -11.49
CA PRO A 611 -2.06 -21.70 -10.44
C PRO A 611 -3.34 -21.52 -9.64
N GLU A 612 -3.79 -20.30 -9.44
CA GLU A 612 -5.04 -20.00 -8.74
C GLU A 612 -6.27 -20.48 -9.53
N TYR A 613 -6.30 -20.21 -10.85
CA TYR A 613 -7.39 -20.70 -11.73
C TYR A 613 -7.39 -22.22 -11.85
N LEU A 614 -6.21 -22.83 -11.84
CA LEU A 614 -6.10 -24.28 -11.79
C LEU A 614 -6.66 -24.83 -10.46
N GLY A 615 -6.45 -24.12 -9.35
CA GLY A 615 -7.06 -24.43 -8.06
C GLY A 615 -8.60 -24.35 -8.07
N TYR A 616 -9.15 -23.33 -8.71
CA TYR A 616 -10.62 -23.23 -8.92
C TYR A 616 -11.17 -24.34 -9.82
N LEU A 617 -10.42 -24.77 -10.83
CA LEU A 617 -10.82 -25.92 -11.64
C LEU A 617 -10.85 -27.21 -10.81
N ALA A 618 -9.87 -27.39 -9.91
CA ALA A 618 -9.88 -28.52 -8.98
C ALA A 618 -11.10 -28.47 -8.04
N GLN A 619 -11.42 -27.28 -7.50
CA GLN A 619 -12.63 -27.05 -6.71
C GLN A 619 -13.90 -27.38 -7.48
N LEU A 620 -14.00 -26.94 -8.74
CA LEU A 620 -15.10 -27.22 -9.63
C LEU A 620 -15.26 -28.73 -9.83
N TYR A 621 -14.18 -29.45 -10.09
CA TYR A 621 -14.21 -30.91 -10.23
C TYR A 621 -14.72 -31.61 -8.97
N VAL A 622 -14.29 -31.18 -7.79
CA VAL A 622 -14.84 -31.70 -6.52
C VAL A 622 -16.33 -31.47 -6.43
N SER A 623 -16.80 -30.26 -6.79
CA SER A 623 -18.22 -29.89 -6.69
C SER A 623 -19.12 -30.74 -7.61
N VAL A 624 -18.58 -31.25 -8.73
CA VAL A 624 -19.34 -32.09 -9.69
C VAL A 624 -19.00 -33.58 -9.58
N GLY A 625 -18.24 -33.99 -8.54
CA GLY A 625 -17.91 -35.39 -8.25
C GLY A 625 -16.81 -36.00 -9.11
N GLU A 626 -15.99 -35.18 -9.81
CA GLU A 626 -14.84 -35.61 -10.61
C GLU A 626 -13.55 -35.63 -9.77
N ASN A 627 -13.54 -36.44 -8.71
CA ASN A 627 -12.49 -36.45 -7.69
C ASN A 627 -11.11 -36.82 -8.23
N ASP A 628 -11.02 -37.71 -9.23
CA ASP A 628 -9.75 -38.12 -9.84
C ASP A 628 -9.05 -36.96 -10.54
N GLN A 629 -9.81 -36.17 -11.29
CA GLN A 629 -9.31 -34.98 -11.97
C GLN A 629 -8.89 -33.92 -10.95
N ALA A 630 -9.67 -33.73 -9.89
CA ALA A 630 -9.33 -32.81 -8.81
C ALA A 630 -8.01 -33.16 -8.13
N ILE A 631 -7.83 -34.45 -7.73
CA ILE A 631 -6.60 -34.92 -7.10
C ILE A 631 -5.40 -34.78 -8.03
N THR A 632 -5.57 -35.05 -9.34
CA THR A 632 -4.51 -34.86 -10.32
C THR A 632 -4.04 -33.41 -10.37
N ILE A 633 -4.96 -32.47 -10.42
CA ILE A 633 -4.65 -31.02 -10.41
C ILE A 633 -3.99 -30.61 -9.08
N LEU A 634 -4.52 -31.06 -7.95
CA LEU A 634 -3.96 -30.74 -6.64
C LEU A 634 -2.51 -31.26 -6.52
N LYS A 635 -2.22 -32.46 -7.04
CA LYS A 635 -0.85 -32.98 -7.10
C LYS A 635 0.06 -32.09 -7.93
N GLN A 636 -0.40 -31.63 -9.09
CA GLN A 636 0.33 -30.68 -9.92
C GLN A 636 0.59 -29.36 -9.16
N LEU A 637 -0.42 -28.79 -8.52
CA LEU A 637 -0.29 -27.54 -7.76
C LEU A 637 0.67 -27.65 -6.58
N MET A 638 0.73 -28.81 -5.93
CA MET A 638 1.69 -29.04 -4.84
C MET A 638 3.14 -29.15 -5.33
N SER A 639 3.38 -29.51 -6.60
CA SER A 639 4.73 -29.66 -7.19
C SER A 639 5.30 -28.38 -7.81
N ILE A 640 4.50 -27.32 -7.98
CA ILE A 640 4.89 -26.04 -8.60
C ILE A 640 4.81 -24.89 -7.61
N PRO A 641 5.38 -23.71 -7.92
CA PRO A 641 5.17 -22.48 -7.15
C PRO A 641 3.70 -22.04 -7.14
N ALA A 642 2.96 -22.44 -6.13
CA ALA A 642 1.55 -22.12 -5.91
C ALA A 642 1.24 -21.92 -4.41
N GLY A 643 2.28 -21.67 -3.59
CA GLY A 643 2.19 -21.66 -2.14
C GLY A 643 1.31 -20.58 -1.56
N LEU A 644 1.06 -19.50 -2.30
CA LEU A 644 0.18 -18.40 -1.87
C LEU A 644 -1.28 -18.87 -1.69
N SER A 645 -1.73 -19.81 -2.52
CA SER A 645 -3.10 -20.33 -2.52
C SER A 645 -3.21 -21.79 -2.13
N MET A 646 -2.13 -22.60 -2.30
CA MET A 646 -2.15 -24.03 -2.15
C MET A 646 -1.00 -24.56 -1.28
N SER A 647 -1.35 -25.17 -0.15
CA SER A 647 -0.43 -25.80 0.79
C SER A 647 -1.07 -27.03 1.44
N ALA A 648 -0.29 -27.88 2.09
CA ALA A 648 -0.82 -28.99 2.87
C ALA A 648 -1.77 -28.53 3.97
N ALA A 649 -1.45 -27.43 4.65
CA ALA A 649 -2.32 -26.85 5.67
C ALA A 649 -3.66 -26.40 5.09
N MET A 650 -3.67 -25.78 3.90
CA MET A 650 -4.90 -25.36 3.24
C MET A 650 -5.74 -26.54 2.73
N LEU A 651 -5.12 -27.59 2.21
CA LEU A 651 -5.84 -28.83 1.87
C LEU A 651 -6.54 -29.43 3.09
N ARG A 652 -5.93 -29.32 4.27
CA ARG A 652 -6.52 -29.79 5.53
C ARG A 652 -7.60 -28.85 6.07
N LEU A 653 -7.41 -27.55 5.93
CA LEU A 653 -8.22 -26.52 6.57
C LEU A 653 -9.51 -26.22 5.80
N ASP A 654 -9.40 -26.03 4.48
CA ASP A 654 -10.49 -25.51 3.66
C ASP A 654 -11.63 -26.53 3.49
N PRO A 655 -12.89 -26.17 3.90
CA PRO A 655 -14.06 -27.04 3.77
C PRO A 655 -14.35 -27.51 2.34
N ILE A 656 -13.88 -26.79 1.34
CA ILE A 656 -14.10 -27.14 -0.06
C ILE A 656 -13.55 -28.52 -0.44
N TRP A 657 -12.53 -28.98 0.29
CA TRP A 657 -11.90 -30.28 0.10
C TRP A 657 -12.51 -31.40 0.93
N ASP A 658 -13.58 -31.16 1.70
CA ASP A 658 -14.22 -32.16 2.55
C ASP A 658 -14.65 -33.43 1.80
N PRO A 659 -15.16 -33.35 0.54
CA PRO A 659 -15.49 -34.58 -0.20
C PRO A 659 -14.29 -35.49 -0.49
N LEU A 660 -13.05 -34.95 -0.50
CA LEU A 660 -11.83 -35.71 -0.75
C LEU A 660 -11.18 -36.28 0.51
N ARG A 661 -11.61 -35.86 1.72
CA ARG A 661 -10.92 -36.22 2.98
C ARG A 661 -10.78 -37.72 3.26
N LYS A 662 -11.68 -38.51 2.72
CA LYS A 662 -11.62 -40.00 2.89
C LYS A 662 -10.81 -40.69 1.80
N ASP A 663 -10.35 -39.97 0.76
CA ASP A 663 -9.55 -40.55 -0.31
C ASP A 663 -8.09 -40.70 0.16
N PRO A 664 -7.52 -41.94 0.16
CA PRO A 664 -6.14 -42.17 0.60
C PRO A 664 -5.10 -41.34 -0.19
N ARG A 665 -5.36 -41.10 -1.47
CA ARG A 665 -4.46 -40.31 -2.36
C ARG A 665 -4.41 -38.84 -1.92
N PHE A 666 -5.54 -38.32 -1.46
CA PHE A 666 -5.63 -36.94 -0.93
C PHE A 666 -4.91 -36.85 0.42
N GLN A 667 -5.04 -37.84 1.29
CA GLN A 667 -4.30 -37.91 2.55
C GLN A 667 -2.79 -38.01 2.33
N GLN A 668 -2.37 -38.81 1.37
CA GLN A 668 -0.96 -38.91 0.98
C GLN A 668 -0.41 -37.57 0.47
N LEU A 669 -1.19 -36.86 -0.36
CA LEU A 669 -0.81 -35.54 -0.87
C LEU A 669 -0.58 -34.52 0.26
N ILE A 670 -1.40 -34.53 1.30
CA ILE A 670 -1.20 -33.70 2.49
C ILE A 670 0.09 -34.09 3.22
N ALA A 671 0.31 -35.40 3.46
CA ALA A 671 1.49 -35.89 4.15
C ALA A 671 2.79 -35.53 3.39
N ASP A 672 2.81 -35.73 2.07
CA ASP A 672 3.95 -35.36 1.21
C ASP A 672 4.25 -33.86 1.28
N GLY A 673 3.22 -33.03 1.26
CA GLY A 673 3.37 -31.59 1.37
C GLY A 673 3.91 -31.13 2.73
N GLU A 674 3.52 -31.78 3.82
CA GLU A 674 4.04 -31.51 5.16
C GLU A 674 5.50 -31.95 5.29
N ALA A 675 5.85 -33.12 4.74
CA ALA A 675 7.23 -33.62 4.73
C ALA A 675 8.16 -32.69 3.94
N ALA A 676 7.75 -32.23 2.75
CA ALA A 676 8.49 -31.28 1.95
C ALA A 676 8.70 -29.94 2.70
N GLN A 677 7.69 -29.48 3.42
CA GLN A 677 7.77 -28.25 4.19
C GLN A 677 8.68 -28.36 5.44
N ALA A 678 8.77 -29.54 6.04
CA ALA A 678 9.68 -29.81 7.16
C ALA A 678 11.16 -29.79 6.71
N GLN A 679 11.45 -30.29 5.50
CA GLN A 679 12.81 -30.29 4.93
C GLN A 679 13.31 -28.88 4.59
N THR A 680 12.43 -27.95 4.24
CA THR A 680 12.80 -26.55 3.93
C THR A 680 13.17 -25.76 5.20
N LYS A 681 12.98 -26.32 6.40
CA LYS A 681 13.36 -25.71 7.70
C LYS A 681 14.75 -26.08 8.18
N GLN A 682 15.40 -27.08 7.58
CA GLN A 682 16.79 -27.44 7.81
C GLN A 682 17.73 -26.73 6.82
#